data_3c7367e30a2476037802920caeb37856
#
_entry.id   3c7367e30a2476037802920caeb37856
#
_cell.length_a   1.000
_cell.length_b   1.000
_cell.length_c   1.000
_cell.angle_alpha   90.00
_cell.angle_beta   90.00
_cell.angle_gamma   90.00
#
_symmetry.space_group_name_H-M   'P 1'
#
loop_
_entity.id
_entity.type
_entity.pdbx_description
1 polymer ?
#
loop_
_entity_poly.entity_id
_entity_poly.type
_entity_poly.pdbx_seq_one_letter_code
_entity_poly.pdbx_strand_id
1 'polypeptide(L)'
;MIYPSNFENKIQFGEIRSLLKGYCLSQLGKDKVDAMTFTADCGRINTMLRQTREFRRMQEETDDFPLQFFFDMRASIKRIRIKGTHLEENEIYDLRRSLETVAGIVKFLNRSDEDGNYDYPTLHELTENVLTFPDLIRRIDQILDKYGKMKDTASPRLAEIRTQLRKAEGSVSRTLYSILHAAQSEGLVDKDVTPTIRDGRLVVPIAPAMKRRIKGIVHDESSTGKTVFVEPTEVVEANNRIRELEADERREIIVILTEFTKLVRPHVEDIIYAYLMLAEVDFIRSRAEFANLTNAIEPEVDKKPVVDWITARHPLLWLALKKQDKPTIPLDITLTRDRHILIISGPNAGGKSVCLKTVGLLQYMLQCGLSVPMSERSKVGVFADIMIDIGDEQSIENDLSTYSSHLLNMKNMMKQAGDRTLLLIDEFGTGTEPQIGGAMAEAVLNQFVKRMAWGVITTHYQNLKHYADSHDGIANGAMLYDRHEMRPLFQLAIGQPGSSFAIEIARKTGIPDEVIKEASEIVGSDYIQSDKYLQDIVRDKRYWENKRQNVHQREKDLEKTIAKYEEEIKELAQKRKEILRQAKEQAQELLKESNRNIENTIREIRECQAEKEETKRLREELNAFKEDVNEIDTKSADDHIEKKMRQIMERKERREKRKKEKKENAGKPTTIGTKLPQPTSASEQQTFSVGDTVRMRGLTTVGTIESLQGKEATVVFGDVRTKVKASRLEHTTKKPESTQPATFAISRETRQTIDSHKLNFHQDLDVRGMRGDEALNAVQHFIDDAILVGMPRVRILHGKGNGILRQLIRQYLQSVPNVTACKDEHVQFGGAGITVVDF
;
A
#
# COMPACT_ATOMS: atom_id res chain seq x y z
N MET A 1 7.30 -17.69 23.07
CA MET A 1 6.50 -16.94 24.08
C MET A 1 6.51 -15.46 23.75
N ILE A 2 5.41 -14.75 24.06
CA ILE A 2 5.30 -13.29 23.84
C ILE A 2 5.10 -12.61 25.20
N TYR A 3 5.87 -11.56 25.48
CA TYR A 3 5.83 -10.83 26.73
C TYR A 3 5.95 -9.31 26.51
N PRO A 4 5.18 -8.48 27.21
CA PRO A 4 4.11 -8.78 28.18
C PRO A 4 2.80 -9.22 27.49
N SER A 5 1.75 -9.50 28.29
CA SER A 5 0.44 -9.95 27.78
C SER A 5 -0.24 -8.93 26.84
N ASN A 6 0.03 -7.63 27.03
CA ASN A 6 -0.46 -6.51 26.21
C ASN A 6 0.49 -6.17 25.04
N PHE A 7 1.38 -7.10 24.63
CA PHE A 7 2.36 -6.94 23.57
C PHE A 7 1.74 -6.38 22.27
N GLU A 8 0.66 -6.99 21.78
CA GLU A 8 0.01 -6.57 20.53
C GLU A 8 -0.44 -5.11 20.57
N ASN A 9 -0.92 -4.62 21.72
CA ASN A 9 -1.31 -3.21 21.88
C ASN A 9 -0.08 -2.29 21.82
N LYS A 10 1.04 -2.69 22.45
CA LYS A 10 2.28 -1.89 22.47
C LYS A 10 2.89 -1.70 21.09
N ILE A 11 2.78 -2.71 20.22
CA ILE A 11 3.25 -2.65 18.81
C ILE A 11 2.14 -2.24 17.81
N GLN A 12 0.95 -1.90 18.26
CA GLN A 12 -0.22 -1.53 17.44
C GLN A 12 -0.69 -2.63 16.47
N PHE A 13 -0.49 -3.90 16.79
CA PHE A 13 -0.92 -5.02 15.96
C PHE A 13 -2.44 -5.14 15.85
N GLY A 14 -3.19 -4.64 16.83
CA GLY A 14 -4.65 -4.55 16.78
C GLY A 14 -5.17 -3.77 15.55
N GLU A 15 -4.43 -2.73 15.11
CA GLU A 15 -4.79 -1.99 13.89
C GLU A 15 -4.54 -2.82 12.64
N ILE A 16 -3.49 -3.65 12.61
CA ILE A 16 -3.24 -4.60 11.51
C ILE A 16 -4.38 -5.62 11.44
N ARG A 17 -4.82 -6.18 12.58
CA ARG A 17 -6.00 -7.07 12.64
C ARG A 17 -7.25 -6.39 12.10
N SER A 18 -7.46 -5.12 12.46
CA SER A 18 -8.62 -4.33 11.99
C SER A 18 -8.59 -4.13 10.48
N LEU A 19 -7.42 -3.84 9.90
CA LEU A 19 -7.24 -3.73 8.45
C LEU A 19 -7.52 -5.07 7.76
N LEU A 20 -6.96 -6.17 8.26
CA LEU A 20 -7.22 -7.52 7.72
C LEU A 20 -8.71 -7.87 7.75
N LYS A 21 -9.40 -7.60 8.89
CA LYS A 21 -10.85 -7.81 9.00
C LYS A 21 -11.65 -6.98 8.01
N GLY A 22 -11.18 -5.78 7.66
CA GLY A 22 -11.78 -4.92 6.65
C GLY A 22 -11.75 -5.53 5.25
N TYR A 23 -10.77 -6.39 4.98
CA TYR A 23 -10.64 -7.12 3.72
C TYR A 23 -11.36 -8.47 3.70
N CYS A 24 -11.77 -9.02 4.85
CA CYS A 24 -12.55 -10.26 4.88
C CYS A 24 -13.94 -10.06 4.29
N LEU A 25 -14.37 -11.00 3.46
CA LEU A 25 -15.70 -11.03 2.84
C LEU A 25 -16.78 -11.51 3.82
N SER A 26 -16.38 -12.32 4.81
CA SER A 26 -17.29 -13.01 5.72
C SER A 26 -16.88 -12.90 7.18
N GLN A 27 -17.80 -13.26 8.07
CA GLN A 27 -17.47 -13.43 9.48
C GLN A 27 -16.51 -14.60 9.69
N LEU A 28 -16.54 -15.62 8.81
CA LEU A 28 -15.62 -16.76 8.82
C LEU A 28 -14.15 -16.33 8.74
N GLY A 29 -13.84 -15.46 7.78
CA GLY A 29 -12.48 -14.88 7.64
C GLY A 29 -12.09 -14.00 8.81
N LYS A 30 -13.02 -13.19 9.34
CA LYS A 30 -12.77 -12.33 10.53
C LYS A 30 -12.44 -13.17 11.76
N ASP A 31 -13.14 -14.28 11.97
CA ASP A 31 -12.84 -15.20 13.07
C ASP A 31 -11.43 -15.80 12.95
N LYS A 32 -10.96 -16.07 11.72
CA LYS A 32 -9.58 -16.52 11.46
C LYS A 32 -8.55 -15.44 11.78
N VAL A 33 -8.84 -14.17 11.45
CA VAL A 33 -7.98 -13.03 11.85
C VAL A 33 -7.88 -12.92 13.37
N ASP A 34 -8.99 -13.14 14.11
CA ASP A 34 -8.97 -13.13 15.57
C ASP A 34 -8.19 -14.31 16.16
N ALA A 35 -8.30 -15.46 15.53
CA ALA A 35 -7.57 -16.68 15.93
C ALA A 35 -6.10 -16.70 15.51
N MET A 36 -5.62 -15.70 14.75
CA MET A 36 -4.23 -15.61 14.31
C MET A 36 -3.28 -15.47 15.51
N THR A 37 -2.29 -16.34 15.60
CA THR A 37 -1.35 -16.42 16.72
C THR A 37 0.08 -16.46 16.23
N PHE A 38 0.98 -15.97 17.05
CA PHE A 38 2.42 -16.05 16.85
C PHE A 38 2.89 -17.52 16.80
N THR A 39 3.73 -17.85 15.83
CA THR A 39 4.35 -19.16 15.69
C THR A 39 5.86 -19.07 15.48
N ALA A 40 6.59 -20.03 16.07
CA ALA A 40 8.03 -20.21 15.85
C ALA A 40 8.32 -21.36 14.86
N ASP A 41 7.30 -21.92 14.22
CA ASP A 41 7.45 -22.95 13.21
C ASP A 41 7.71 -22.31 11.84
N CYS A 42 8.97 -22.39 11.40
CA CYS A 42 9.41 -21.88 10.10
C CYS A 42 8.68 -22.55 8.92
N GLY A 43 8.34 -23.85 9.03
CA GLY A 43 7.60 -24.55 7.99
C GLY A 43 6.20 -23.94 7.79
N ARG A 44 5.48 -23.76 8.92
CA ARG A 44 4.15 -23.16 8.92
C ARG A 44 4.17 -21.71 8.41
N ILE A 45 5.17 -20.92 8.83
CA ILE A 45 5.34 -19.54 8.33
C ILE A 45 5.49 -19.53 6.82
N ASN A 46 6.41 -20.35 6.28
CA ASN A 46 6.65 -20.45 4.84
C ASN A 46 5.42 -20.92 4.06
N THR A 47 4.65 -21.87 4.59
CA THR A 47 3.39 -22.29 3.95
C THR A 47 2.40 -21.11 3.87
N MET A 48 2.18 -20.40 4.98
CA MET A 48 1.29 -19.24 5.00
C MET A 48 1.73 -18.13 4.05
N LEU A 49 3.03 -17.85 3.95
CA LEU A 49 3.58 -16.86 3.02
C LEU A 49 3.39 -17.32 1.56
N ARG A 50 3.67 -18.59 1.24
CA ARG A 50 3.45 -19.16 -0.11
C ARG A 50 1.98 -19.09 -0.53
N GLN A 51 1.06 -19.40 0.38
CA GLN A 51 -0.38 -19.25 0.12
C GLN A 51 -0.74 -17.80 -0.25
N THR A 52 -0.20 -16.84 0.48
CA THR A 52 -0.42 -15.41 0.19
C THR A 52 0.15 -15.04 -1.18
N ARG A 53 1.35 -15.50 -1.53
CA ARG A 53 1.99 -15.26 -2.82
C ARG A 53 1.22 -15.90 -3.98
N GLU A 54 0.82 -17.15 -3.84
CA GLU A 54 0.03 -17.86 -4.87
C GLU A 54 -1.32 -17.15 -5.08
N PHE A 55 -1.96 -16.66 -4.02
CA PHE A 55 -3.20 -15.93 -4.12
C PHE A 55 -3.03 -14.58 -4.82
N ARG A 56 -1.96 -13.84 -4.54
CA ARG A 56 -1.63 -12.59 -5.25
C ARG A 56 -1.37 -12.85 -6.74
N ARG A 57 -0.56 -13.85 -7.05
CA ARG A 57 -0.30 -14.28 -8.44
C ARG A 57 -1.61 -14.61 -9.15
N MET A 58 -2.50 -15.35 -8.51
CA MET A 58 -3.82 -15.70 -9.03
C MET A 58 -4.65 -14.43 -9.33
N GLN A 59 -4.65 -13.43 -8.45
CA GLN A 59 -5.36 -12.17 -8.68
C GLN A 59 -4.79 -11.35 -9.86
N GLU A 60 -3.50 -11.50 -10.16
CA GLU A 60 -2.85 -10.82 -11.30
C GLU A 60 -3.08 -11.56 -12.63
N GLU A 61 -3.19 -12.90 -12.59
CA GLU A 61 -3.30 -13.74 -13.77
C GLU A 61 -4.74 -13.95 -14.25
N THR A 62 -5.75 -13.85 -13.36
CA THR A 62 -7.13 -14.22 -13.68
C THR A 62 -8.16 -13.51 -12.82
N ASP A 63 -9.30 -13.18 -13.45
CA ASP A 63 -10.50 -12.66 -12.77
C ASP A 63 -11.54 -13.77 -12.48
N ASP A 64 -11.26 -15.02 -12.85
CA ASP A 64 -12.22 -16.14 -12.83
C ASP A 64 -12.40 -16.80 -11.45
N PHE A 65 -11.63 -16.38 -10.44
CA PHE A 65 -11.72 -16.99 -9.11
C PHE A 65 -13.03 -16.62 -8.41
N PRO A 66 -13.82 -17.58 -7.90
CA PRO A 66 -15.14 -17.32 -7.33
C PRO A 66 -15.06 -16.67 -5.93
N LEU A 67 -15.12 -15.36 -5.89
CA LEU A 67 -15.07 -14.53 -4.65
C LEU A 67 -16.46 -14.11 -4.14
N GLN A 68 -17.52 -14.80 -4.53
CA GLN A 68 -18.90 -14.44 -4.16
C GLN A 68 -19.46 -15.41 -3.13
N PHE A 69 -20.46 -14.97 -2.35
CA PHE A 69 -21.30 -15.82 -1.51
C PHE A 69 -20.59 -16.57 -0.37
N PHE A 70 -19.75 -15.85 0.36
CA PHE A 70 -19.10 -16.34 1.59
C PHE A 70 -20.04 -16.16 2.80
N PHE A 71 -21.15 -16.88 2.85
CA PHE A 71 -22.09 -16.83 3.97
C PHE A 71 -21.64 -17.72 5.13
N ASP A 72 -21.88 -17.29 6.38
CA ASP A 72 -21.61 -18.12 7.55
C ASP A 72 -22.85 -18.92 7.96
N MET A 73 -22.92 -20.12 7.48
CA MET A 73 -24.01 -21.06 7.77
C MET A 73 -23.70 -22.06 8.89
N ARG A 74 -22.55 -21.93 9.56
CA ARG A 74 -22.10 -22.92 10.58
C ARG A 74 -23.12 -23.10 11.70
N ALA A 75 -23.78 -22.04 12.15
CA ALA A 75 -24.78 -22.11 13.21
C ALA A 75 -26.02 -22.89 12.73
N SER A 76 -26.53 -22.60 11.54
CA SER A 76 -27.70 -23.26 10.95
C SER A 76 -27.42 -24.74 10.66
N ILE A 77 -26.24 -25.04 10.09
CA ILE A 77 -25.81 -26.42 9.79
C ILE A 77 -25.60 -27.23 11.09
N LYS A 78 -25.05 -26.65 12.16
CA LYS A 78 -24.94 -27.32 13.46
C LYS A 78 -26.31 -27.58 14.09
N ARG A 79 -27.27 -26.66 13.96
CA ARG A 79 -28.65 -26.79 14.49
C ARG A 79 -29.38 -28.00 13.92
N ILE A 80 -29.20 -28.28 12.63
CA ILE A 80 -29.91 -29.41 11.98
C ILE A 80 -29.39 -30.79 12.36
N ARG A 81 -28.34 -30.91 13.17
CA ARG A 81 -27.97 -32.19 13.83
C ARG A 81 -29.11 -32.74 14.69
N ILE A 82 -29.93 -31.85 15.27
CA ILE A 82 -31.05 -32.21 16.12
C ILE A 82 -32.19 -32.68 15.22
N LYS A 83 -32.68 -33.89 15.48
CA LYS A 83 -33.86 -34.44 14.77
C LYS A 83 -35.09 -33.56 15.00
N GLY A 84 -35.84 -33.26 13.94
CA GLY A 84 -37.02 -32.42 14.02
C GLY A 84 -36.78 -30.95 13.68
N THR A 85 -35.54 -30.48 13.65
CA THR A 85 -35.22 -29.15 13.13
C THR A 85 -35.09 -29.15 11.61
N HIS A 86 -35.31 -28.01 10.98
CA HIS A 86 -35.18 -27.80 9.54
C HIS A 86 -34.44 -26.48 9.25
N LEU A 87 -33.93 -26.33 8.03
CA LEU A 87 -33.42 -25.10 7.47
C LEU A 87 -34.58 -24.29 6.90
N GLU A 88 -34.53 -22.99 7.10
CA GLU A 88 -35.49 -22.03 6.50
C GLU A 88 -35.18 -21.78 5.03
N GLU A 89 -36.13 -21.23 4.26
CA GLU A 89 -35.92 -20.95 2.81
C GLU A 89 -34.66 -20.12 2.54
N ASN A 90 -34.47 -19.05 3.31
CA ASN A 90 -33.27 -18.18 3.17
C ASN A 90 -31.98 -18.93 3.49
N GLU A 91 -32.01 -19.80 4.54
CA GLU A 91 -30.85 -20.61 4.91
C GLU A 91 -30.51 -21.65 3.82
N ILE A 92 -31.51 -22.25 3.18
CA ILE A 92 -31.30 -23.17 2.07
C ILE A 92 -30.73 -22.43 0.84
N TYR A 93 -31.22 -21.21 0.59
CA TYR A 93 -30.71 -20.41 -0.51
C TYR A 93 -29.27 -19.96 -0.30
N ASP A 94 -28.90 -19.53 0.89
CA ASP A 94 -27.54 -19.17 1.24
C ASP A 94 -26.61 -20.39 1.26
N LEU A 95 -27.11 -21.56 1.72
CA LEU A 95 -26.39 -22.83 1.63
C LEU A 95 -26.07 -23.18 0.16
N ARG A 96 -27.06 -23.11 -0.74
CA ARG A 96 -26.87 -23.35 -2.18
C ARG A 96 -25.73 -22.51 -2.75
N ARG A 97 -25.79 -21.20 -2.50
CA ARG A 97 -24.82 -20.22 -3.03
C ARG A 97 -23.42 -20.47 -2.47
N SER A 98 -23.31 -20.77 -1.18
CA SER A 98 -22.04 -21.13 -0.56
C SER A 98 -21.47 -22.45 -1.10
N LEU A 99 -22.32 -23.48 -1.28
CA LEU A 99 -21.88 -24.76 -1.85
C LEU A 99 -21.45 -24.62 -3.32
N GLU A 100 -22.09 -23.73 -4.07
CA GLU A 100 -21.68 -23.40 -5.44
C GLU A 100 -20.31 -22.72 -5.45
N THR A 101 -20.05 -21.79 -4.53
CA THR A 101 -18.76 -21.14 -4.33
C THR A 101 -17.68 -22.17 -3.96
N VAL A 102 -17.99 -23.09 -3.01
CA VAL A 102 -17.08 -24.18 -2.64
C VAL A 102 -16.71 -25.02 -3.86
N ALA A 103 -17.72 -25.45 -4.63
CA ALA A 103 -17.50 -26.26 -5.84
C ALA A 103 -16.66 -25.51 -6.90
N GLY A 104 -16.92 -24.22 -7.05
CA GLY A 104 -16.15 -23.34 -7.94
C GLY A 104 -14.68 -23.23 -7.51
N ILE A 105 -14.42 -22.98 -6.22
CA ILE A 105 -13.05 -22.89 -5.67
C ILE A 105 -12.31 -24.23 -5.85
N VAL A 106 -12.93 -25.35 -5.46
CA VAL A 106 -12.33 -26.67 -5.62
C VAL A 106 -12.02 -26.96 -7.10
N LYS A 107 -12.94 -26.67 -8.01
CA LYS A 107 -12.73 -26.84 -9.45
C LYS A 107 -11.60 -25.95 -9.97
N PHE A 108 -11.52 -24.71 -9.49
CA PHE A 108 -10.49 -23.75 -9.92
C PHE A 108 -9.10 -24.19 -9.46
N LEU A 109 -8.93 -24.51 -8.18
CA LEU A 109 -7.65 -24.89 -7.59
C LEU A 109 -7.17 -26.30 -8.00
N ASN A 110 -8.05 -27.12 -8.58
CA ASN A 110 -7.70 -28.42 -9.18
C ASN A 110 -7.26 -28.31 -10.65
N ARG A 111 -7.08 -27.10 -11.19
CA ARG A 111 -6.49 -26.92 -12.52
C ARG A 111 -5.02 -27.31 -12.47
N SER A 112 -4.57 -28.01 -13.50
CA SER A 112 -3.17 -28.43 -13.67
C SER A 112 -2.71 -28.12 -15.08
N ASP A 113 -1.41 -27.95 -15.23
CA ASP A 113 -0.74 -27.81 -16.52
C ASP A 113 -0.69 -29.15 -17.29
N GLU A 114 -0.10 -29.11 -18.49
CA GLU A 114 0.06 -30.31 -19.34
C GLU A 114 0.96 -31.41 -18.70
N ASP A 115 1.84 -30.98 -17.77
CA ASP A 115 2.76 -31.87 -17.04
C ASP A 115 2.12 -32.46 -15.77
N GLY A 116 0.89 -32.07 -15.43
CA GLY A 116 0.15 -32.51 -14.24
C GLY A 116 0.50 -31.78 -12.95
N ASN A 117 1.23 -30.65 -13.02
CA ASN A 117 1.48 -29.82 -11.85
C ASN A 117 0.31 -28.85 -11.66
N TYR A 118 -0.11 -28.66 -10.42
CA TYR A 118 -1.16 -27.69 -10.12
C TYR A 118 -0.67 -26.24 -10.30
N ASP A 119 -1.52 -25.40 -10.85
CA ASP A 119 -1.22 -23.98 -11.06
C ASP A 119 -0.87 -23.26 -9.76
N TYR A 120 -1.55 -23.64 -8.65
CA TYR A 120 -1.40 -23.09 -7.31
C TYR A 120 -1.28 -24.19 -6.27
N PRO A 121 -0.12 -24.87 -6.16
CA PRO A 121 0.02 -26.11 -5.39
C PRO A 121 -0.27 -25.94 -3.89
N THR A 122 0.15 -24.81 -3.27
CA THR A 122 -0.07 -24.60 -1.83
C THR A 122 -1.53 -24.24 -1.51
N LEU A 123 -2.24 -23.60 -2.45
CA LEU A 123 -3.68 -23.36 -2.32
C LEU A 123 -4.49 -24.64 -2.63
N HIS A 124 -4.02 -25.46 -3.56
CA HIS A 124 -4.63 -26.76 -3.86
C HIS A 124 -4.70 -27.68 -2.63
N GLU A 125 -3.66 -27.71 -1.79
CA GLU A 125 -3.64 -28.50 -0.55
C GLU A 125 -4.87 -28.23 0.36
N LEU A 126 -5.45 -27.02 0.29
CA LEU A 126 -6.65 -26.66 1.06
C LEU A 126 -7.91 -27.39 0.58
N THR A 127 -7.91 -27.90 -0.65
CA THR A 127 -9.08 -28.53 -1.29
C THR A 127 -9.02 -30.04 -1.33
N GLU A 128 -7.90 -30.68 -0.97
CA GLU A 128 -7.67 -32.12 -1.10
C GLU A 128 -8.76 -33.00 -0.47
N ASN A 129 -9.32 -32.57 0.69
CA ASN A 129 -10.33 -33.36 1.42
C ASN A 129 -11.70 -32.66 1.43
N VAL A 130 -11.93 -31.68 0.57
CA VAL A 130 -13.18 -30.93 0.52
C VAL A 130 -14.14 -31.60 -0.43
N LEU A 131 -15.27 -32.06 0.11
CA LEU A 131 -16.35 -32.62 -0.70
C LEU A 131 -17.18 -31.51 -1.33
N THR A 132 -17.58 -31.75 -2.58
CA THR A 132 -18.57 -30.89 -3.29
C THR A 132 -19.93 -31.59 -3.30
N PHE A 133 -21.02 -30.83 -3.31
CA PHE A 133 -22.38 -31.34 -3.12
C PHE A 133 -23.31 -31.02 -4.32
N PRO A 134 -23.02 -31.51 -5.54
CA PRO A 134 -23.82 -31.18 -6.72
C PRO A 134 -25.25 -31.68 -6.63
N ASP A 135 -25.48 -32.79 -5.93
CA ASP A 135 -26.81 -33.37 -5.74
C ASP A 135 -27.69 -32.50 -4.81
N LEU A 136 -27.09 -31.95 -3.74
CA LEU A 136 -27.79 -31.02 -2.87
C LEU A 136 -28.13 -29.71 -3.61
N ILE A 137 -27.21 -29.20 -4.40
CA ILE A 137 -27.43 -27.98 -5.22
C ILE A 137 -28.58 -28.21 -6.19
N ARG A 138 -28.56 -29.35 -6.93
CA ARG A 138 -29.64 -29.71 -7.85
C ARG A 138 -30.99 -29.84 -7.13
N ARG A 139 -31.02 -30.46 -5.94
CA ARG A 139 -32.23 -30.59 -5.16
C ARG A 139 -32.77 -29.23 -4.70
N ILE A 140 -31.89 -28.31 -4.28
CA ILE A 140 -32.27 -26.92 -3.92
C ILE A 140 -32.86 -26.21 -5.14
N ASP A 141 -32.26 -26.36 -6.32
CA ASP A 141 -32.73 -25.76 -7.56
C ASP A 141 -34.10 -26.28 -8.00
N GLN A 142 -34.50 -27.47 -7.57
CA GLN A 142 -35.87 -27.98 -7.76
C GLN A 142 -36.85 -27.34 -6.80
N ILE A 143 -36.42 -27.00 -5.58
CA ILE A 143 -37.26 -26.46 -4.48
C ILE A 143 -37.39 -24.94 -4.57
N LEU A 144 -36.27 -24.21 -4.77
CA LEU A 144 -36.22 -22.77 -4.75
C LEU A 144 -36.01 -22.19 -6.17
N ASP A 145 -36.55 -20.99 -6.38
CA ASP A 145 -36.29 -20.20 -7.58
C ASP A 145 -34.97 -19.38 -7.46
N LYS A 146 -34.63 -18.61 -8.49
CA LYS A 146 -33.43 -17.77 -8.54
C LYS A 146 -33.41 -16.63 -7.50
N TYR A 147 -34.52 -16.37 -6.84
CA TYR A 147 -34.65 -15.35 -5.79
C TYR A 147 -34.75 -15.98 -4.38
N GLY A 148 -34.61 -17.29 -4.26
CA GLY A 148 -34.69 -18.02 -3.00
C GLY A 148 -36.11 -18.29 -2.49
N LYS A 149 -37.13 -18.09 -3.34
CA LYS A 149 -38.53 -18.40 -2.99
C LYS A 149 -38.91 -19.81 -3.39
N MET A 150 -39.77 -20.42 -2.57
CA MET A 150 -40.29 -21.77 -2.83
C MET A 150 -41.06 -21.81 -4.13
N LYS A 151 -40.65 -22.68 -5.07
CA LYS A 151 -41.33 -22.90 -6.35
C LYS A 151 -42.68 -23.58 -6.15
N ASP A 152 -43.66 -23.27 -7.01
CA ASP A 152 -44.94 -24.00 -7.00
C ASP A 152 -44.74 -25.49 -7.25
N THR A 153 -43.73 -25.83 -8.03
CA THR A 153 -43.35 -27.21 -8.42
C THR A 153 -42.48 -27.93 -7.39
N ALA A 154 -42.19 -27.32 -6.22
CA ALA A 154 -41.37 -27.93 -5.19
C ALA A 154 -41.95 -29.24 -4.65
N SER A 155 -43.31 -29.34 -4.57
CA SER A 155 -44.02 -30.60 -4.40
C SER A 155 -45.35 -30.56 -5.21
N PRO A 156 -45.89 -31.73 -5.65
CA PRO A 156 -47.21 -31.78 -6.32
C PRO A 156 -48.34 -31.19 -5.45
N ARG A 157 -48.26 -31.42 -4.14
CA ARG A 157 -49.25 -30.96 -3.17
C ARG A 157 -49.20 -29.42 -2.99
N LEU A 158 -48.02 -28.82 -2.98
CA LEU A 158 -47.86 -27.36 -2.91
C LEU A 158 -48.45 -26.70 -4.17
N ALA A 159 -48.22 -27.29 -5.36
CA ALA A 159 -48.79 -26.80 -6.62
C ALA A 159 -50.33 -26.82 -6.60
N GLU A 160 -50.91 -27.90 -6.04
CA GLU A 160 -52.34 -28.02 -5.90
C GLU A 160 -52.89 -26.97 -4.93
N ILE A 161 -52.31 -26.84 -3.72
CA ILE A 161 -52.72 -25.87 -2.70
C ILE A 161 -52.68 -24.44 -3.27
N ARG A 162 -51.57 -24.04 -3.92
CA ARG A 162 -51.41 -22.72 -4.53
C ARG A 162 -52.41 -22.47 -5.68
N THR A 163 -52.75 -23.51 -6.41
CA THR A 163 -53.78 -23.44 -7.45
C THR A 163 -55.16 -23.24 -6.85
N GLN A 164 -55.47 -23.94 -5.76
CA GLN A 164 -56.73 -23.77 -5.02
C GLN A 164 -56.79 -22.39 -4.36
N LEU A 165 -55.69 -21.89 -3.79
CA LEU A 165 -55.58 -20.58 -3.17
C LEU A 165 -55.87 -19.47 -4.18
N ARG A 166 -55.21 -19.48 -5.34
CA ARG A 166 -55.47 -18.51 -6.43
C ARG A 166 -56.91 -18.54 -6.91
N LYS A 167 -57.54 -19.72 -6.99
CA LYS A 167 -58.93 -19.85 -7.35
C LYS A 167 -59.83 -19.27 -6.26
N ALA A 168 -59.52 -19.53 -4.98
CA ALA A 168 -60.27 -19.01 -3.85
C ALA A 168 -60.19 -17.48 -3.77
N GLU A 169 -58.96 -16.92 -3.87
CA GLU A 169 -58.74 -15.47 -3.91
C GLU A 169 -59.48 -14.79 -5.06
N GLY A 170 -59.38 -15.36 -6.28
CA GLY A 170 -60.13 -14.86 -7.45
C GLY A 170 -61.68 -15.02 -7.32
N SER A 171 -62.20 -15.90 -6.45
CA SER A 171 -63.64 -16.07 -6.20
C SER A 171 -64.19 -15.02 -5.24
N VAL A 172 -63.38 -14.61 -4.21
CA VAL A 172 -63.82 -13.61 -3.22
C VAL A 172 -64.28 -12.32 -3.88
N SER A 173 -63.47 -11.74 -4.74
CA SER A 173 -63.81 -10.50 -5.43
C SER A 173 -65.07 -10.66 -6.31
N ARG A 174 -65.15 -11.77 -7.07
CA ARG A 174 -66.36 -12.04 -7.91
C ARG A 174 -67.59 -12.23 -7.10
N THR A 175 -67.55 -13.00 -6.00
CA THR A 175 -68.65 -13.22 -5.10
C THR A 175 -69.12 -11.90 -4.45
N LEU A 176 -68.15 -11.08 -3.98
CA LEU A 176 -68.48 -9.81 -3.38
C LEU A 176 -69.13 -8.85 -4.39
N TYR A 177 -68.63 -8.74 -5.61
CA TYR A 177 -69.25 -7.94 -6.65
C TYR A 177 -70.59 -8.48 -7.08
N SER A 178 -70.84 -9.80 -7.11
CA SER A 178 -72.13 -10.42 -7.39
C SER A 178 -73.16 -10.07 -6.30
N ILE A 179 -72.74 -10.17 -5.02
CA ILE A 179 -73.57 -9.80 -3.87
C ILE A 179 -73.87 -8.29 -3.90
N LEU A 180 -72.85 -7.47 -4.18
CA LEU A 180 -73.01 -6.03 -4.29
C LEU A 180 -74.08 -5.66 -5.40
N HIS A 181 -73.89 -6.24 -6.60
CA HIS A 181 -74.85 -6.01 -7.73
C HIS A 181 -76.25 -6.51 -7.42
N ALA A 182 -76.38 -7.68 -6.76
CA ALA A 182 -77.70 -8.15 -6.28
C ALA A 182 -78.34 -7.17 -5.28
N ALA A 183 -77.50 -6.71 -4.30
CA ALA A 183 -77.95 -5.73 -3.28
C ALA A 183 -78.31 -4.37 -3.92
N GLN A 184 -77.59 -3.93 -4.94
CA GLN A 184 -77.93 -2.69 -5.73
C GLN A 184 -79.21 -2.84 -6.56
N SER A 185 -79.38 -4.01 -7.18
CA SER A 185 -80.62 -4.28 -7.95
C SER A 185 -81.89 -4.36 -7.07
N GLU A 186 -81.75 -4.81 -5.84
CA GLU A 186 -82.84 -4.86 -4.83
C GLU A 186 -83.06 -3.52 -4.09
N GLY A 187 -82.20 -2.51 -4.39
CA GLY A 187 -82.26 -1.19 -3.74
C GLY A 187 -81.80 -1.17 -2.29
N LEU A 188 -81.03 -2.19 -1.84
CA LEU A 188 -80.49 -2.29 -0.54
C LEU A 188 -79.22 -1.46 -0.32
N VAL A 189 -78.56 -1.15 -1.44
CA VAL A 189 -77.30 -0.40 -1.48
C VAL A 189 -77.40 0.56 -2.67
N ASP A 190 -76.88 1.78 -2.53
CA ASP A 190 -76.81 2.76 -3.61
C ASP A 190 -76.00 2.31 -4.78
N LYS A 191 -76.28 2.71 -6.02
CA LYS A 191 -75.64 2.28 -7.26
C LYS A 191 -74.14 2.69 -7.29
N ASP A 192 -73.74 3.73 -6.59
CA ASP A 192 -72.41 4.30 -6.59
C ASP A 192 -71.53 3.69 -5.51
N VAL A 193 -72.05 2.76 -4.67
CA VAL A 193 -71.30 2.10 -3.61
C VAL A 193 -70.32 1.06 -4.21
N THR A 194 -69.06 1.12 -3.80
CA THR A 194 -68.03 0.15 -4.14
C THR A 194 -67.53 -0.57 -2.87
N PRO A 195 -67.02 -1.81 -3.00
CA PRO A 195 -66.41 -2.50 -1.87
C PRO A 195 -65.24 -1.72 -1.34
N THR A 196 -65.05 -1.76 -0.03
CA THR A 196 -63.88 -1.14 0.65
C THR A 196 -63.16 -2.14 1.48
N ILE A 197 -61.93 -1.82 1.87
CA ILE A 197 -61.11 -2.66 2.77
C ILE A 197 -61.19 -2.04 4.17
N ARG A 198 -61.60 -2.85 5.17
CA ARG A 198 -61.52 -2.52 6.59
C ARG A 198 -60.87 -3.66 7.33
N ASP A 199 -59.84 -3.35 8.12
CA ASP A 199 -59.03 -4.34 8.85
C ASP A 199 -58.53 -5.49 7.97
N GLY A 200 -58.14 -5.18 6.73
CA GLY A 200 -57.61 -6.17 5.77
C GLY A 200 -58.71 -7.05 5.15
N ARG A 201 -60.01 -6.72 5.33
CA ARG A 201 -61.18 -7.47 4.80
C ARG A 201 -61.97 -6.63 3.81
N LEU A 202 -62.40 -7.29 2.76
CA LEU A 202 -63.32 -6.72 1.79
C LEU A 202 -64.74 -6.67 2.36
N VAL A 203 -65.26 -5.48 2.54
CA VAL A 203 -66.59 -5.21 3.13
C VAL A 203 -67.42 -4.35 2.19
N VAL A 204 -68.74 -4.52 2.34
CA VAL A 204 -69.75 -3.70 1.65
C VAL A 204 -70.25 -2.61 2.59
N PRO A 205 -70.12 -1.33 2.27
CA PRO A 205 -70.75 -0.27 3.07
C PRO A 205 -72.26 -0.20 2.82
N ILE A 206 -72.99 -0.36 3.84
CA ILE A 206 -74.50 -0.36 3.79
C ILE A 206 -75.09 0.60 4.82
N ALA A 207 -76.39 1.05 4.60
CA ALA A 207 -77.08 1.81 5.60
C ALA A 207 -77.50 0.95 6.81
N PRO A 208 -77.39 1.46 8.06
CA PRO A 208 -77.72 0.69 9.28
C PRO A 208 -79.01 -0.01 9.26
N ALA A 209 -80.09 0.60 8.62
CA ALA A 209 -81.39 0.02 8.50
C ALA A 209 -81.48 -1.28 7.67
N MET A 210 -80.47 -1.46 6.77
CA MET A 210 -80.36 -2.61 5.87
C MET A 210 -79.45 -3.74 6.40
N LYS A 211 -78.87 -3.56 7.60
CA LYS A 211 -77.96 -4.50 8.29
C LYS A 211 -78.47 -5.94 8.37
N ARG A 212 -79.81 -6.12 8.52
CA ARG A 212 -80.38 -7.48 8.64
C ARG A 212 -80.75 -8.12 7.29
N ARG A 213 -80.67 -7.38 6.19
CA ARG A 213 -81.01 -7.89 4.85
C ARG A 213 -79.85 -8.56 4.14
N ILE A 214 -78.61 -8.10 4.41
CA ILE A 214 -77.38 -8.76 3.94
C ILE A 214 -76.85 -9.63 5.12
N LYS A 215 -76.91 -10.93 4.94
CA LYS A 215 -76.35 -11.87 5.92
C LYS A 215 -74.84 -11.73 5.90
N GLY A 216 -74.28 -11.47 7.12
CA GLY A 216 -72.80 -11.27 7.21
C GLY A 216 -72.36 -10.75 8.59
N ILE A 217 -71.07 -10.52 8.73
CA ILE A 217 -70.41 -10.00 9.91
C ILE A 217 -70.18 -8.50 9.76
N VAL A 218 -70.58 -7.73 10.77
CA VAL A 218 -70.29 -6.30 10.87
C VAL A 218 -68.93 -6.09 11.44
N HIS A 219 -68.03 -5.44 10.70
CA HIS A 219 -66.69 -5.16 11.13
C HIS A 219 -66.51 -3.76 11.71
N ASP A 220 -67.17 -2.77 11.12
CA ASP A 220 -66.99 -1.39 11.54
C ASP A 220 -68.28 -0.56 11.25
N GLU A 221 -68.40 0.58 11.94
CA GLU A 221 -69.41 1.59 11.68
C GLU A 221 -68.74 2.95 11.40
N SER A 222 -69.26 3.73 10.45
CA SER A 222 -68.70 5.04 10.21
C SER A 222 -68.83 5.94 11.44
N SER A 223 -67.93 6.88 11.67
CA SER A 223 -67.92 7.83 12.78
C SER A 223 -69.23 8.62 12.93
N THR A 224 -70.01 8.71 11.88
CA THR A 224 -71.32 9.36 11.85
C THR A 224 -72.48 8.40 12.09
N GLY A 225 -72.24 7.09 12.26
CA GLY A 225 -73.26 6.07 12.38
C GLY A 225 -74.20 5.85 11.17
N LYS A 226 -73.86 6.51 10.02
CA LYS A 226 -74.72 6.45 8.79
C LYS A 226 -74.36 5.27 7.89
N THR A 227 -73.23 4.63 8.07
CA THR A 227 -72.74 3.50 7.25
C THR A 227 -72.19 2.41 8.12
N VAL A 228 -72.57 1.18 7.85
CA VAL A 228 -72.08 -0.04 8.50
C VAL A 228 -71.35 -0.86 7.45
N PHE A 229 -70.18 -1.37 7.83
CA PHE A 229 -69.36 -2.16 6.96
C PHE A 229 -69.60 -3.65 7.23
N VAL A 230 -70.19 -4.34 6.26
CA VAL A 230 -70.57 -5.74 6.41
C VAL A 230 -69.76 -6.62 5.51
N GLU A 231 -69.20 -7.68 6.03
CA GLU A 231 -68.59 -8.78 5.28
C GLU A 231 -69.68 -9.84 5.06
N PRO A 232 -70.12 -10.09 3.80
CA PRO A 232 -71.15 -11.10 3.53
C PRO A 232 -70.75 -12.51 3.96
N THR A 233 -71.71 -13.37 4.37
CA THR A 233 -71.38 -14.74 4.85
C THR A 233 -70.56 -15.55 3.84
N GLU A 234 -70.91 -15.44 2.56
CA GLU A 234 -70.20 -16.14 1.49
C GLU A 234 -68.78 -15.66 1.34
N VAL A 235 -68.52 -14.38 1.61
CA VAL A 235 -67.17 -13.79 1.62
C VAL A 235 -66.37 -14.26 2.86
N VAL A 236 -67.08 -14.33 4.03
CA VAL A 236 -66.50 -14.90 5.28
C VAL A 236 -66.06 -16.35 5.06
N GLU A 237 -66.92 -17.17 4.45
CA GLU A 237 -66.57 -18.56 4.13
C GLU A 237 -65.39 -18.68 3.17
N ALA A 238 -65.39 -17.86 2.12
CA ALA A 238 -64.28 -17.82 1.15
C ALA A 238 -62.97 -17.37 1.82
N ASN A 239 -62.99 -16.33 2.69
CA ASN A 239 -61.82 -15.89 3.42
C ASN A 239 -61.33 -16.96 4.45
N ASN A 240 -62.26 -17.66 5.10
CA ASN A 240 -61.87 -18.79 5.96
C ASN A 240 -61.22 -19.90 5.15
N ARG A 241 -61.75 -20.21 3.96
CA ARG A 241 -61.10 -21.20 3.07
C ARG A 241 -59.71 -20.75 2.61
N ILE A 242 -59.48 -19.48 2.33
CA ILE A 242 -58.17 -18.94 2.02
C ILE A 242 -57.22 -19.16 3.19
N ARG A 243 -57.65 -18.82 4.43
CA ARG A 243 -56.80 -19.03 5.63
C ARG A 243 -56.45 -20.49 5.88
N GLU A 244 -57.41 -21.41 5.65
CA GLU A 244 -57.14 -22.85 5.70
C GLU A 244 -56.09 -23.25 4.68
N LEU A 245 -56.20 -22.80 3.44
CA LEU A 245 -55.27 -23.08 2.38
C LEU A 245 -53.88 -22.42 2.64
N GLU A 246 -53.82 -21.21 3.18
CA GLU A 246 -52.58 -20.59 3.60
C GLU A 246 -51.90 -21.36 4.78
N ALA A 247 -52.71 -21.90 5.69
CA ALA A 247 -52.19 -22.75 6.78
C ALA A 247 -51.70 -24.10 6.23
N ASP A 248 -52.38 -24.66 5.22
CA ASP A 248 -51.95 -25.88 4.53
C ASP A 248 -50.66 -25.61 3.73
N GLU A 249 -50.57 -24.48 3.04
CA GLU A 249 -49.33 -24.06 2.34
C GLU A 249 -48.16 -24.01 3.29
N ARG A 250 -48.31 -23.31 4.42
CA ARG A 250 -47.23 -23.22 5.43
C ARG A 250 -46.84 -24.60 5.96
N ARG A 251 -47.80 -25.49 6.22
CA ARG A 251 -47.49 -26.88 6.66
C ARG A 251 -46.75 -27.65 5.59
N GLU A 252 -47.17 -27.54 4.33
CA GLU A 252 -46.49 -28.24 3.21
C GLU A 252 -45.07 -27.72 3.01
N ILE A 253 -44.84 -26.39 3.09
CA ILE A 253 -43.51 -25.77 3.04
C ILE A 253 -42.61 -26.37 4.14
N ILE A 254 -43.08 -26.46 5.37
CA ILE A 254 -42.30 -27.07 6.48
C ILE A 254 -41.96 -28.54 6.19
N VAL A 255 -42.89 -29.30 5.59
CA VAL A 255 -42.63 -30.68 5.18
C VAL A 255 -41.50 -30.75 4.15
N ILE A 256 -41.54 -29.91 3.11
CA ILE A 256 -40.51 -29.86 2.06
C ILE A 256 -39.15 -29.47 2.65
N LEU A 257 -39.11 -28.43 3.52
CA LEU A 257 -37.87 -27.99 4.18
C LEU A 257 -37.33 -29.07 5.10
N THR A 258 -38.21 -29.81 5.82
CA THR A 258 -37.81 -30.90 6.70
C THR A 258 -37.24 -32.07 5.91
N GLU A 259 -37.89 -32.46 4.79
CA GLU A 259 -37.38 -33.53 3.90
C GLU A 259 -36.04 -33.17 3.30
N PHE A 260 -35.87 -31.94 2.79
CA PHE A 260 -34.58 -31.46 2.31
C PHE A 260 -33.52 -31.53 3.40
N THR A 261 -33.84 -31.03 4.60
CA THR A 261 -32.92 -31.05 5.75
C THR A 261 -32.52 -32.46 6.14
N LYS A 262 -33.37 -33.48 5.98
CA LYS A 262 -32.98 -34.88 6.19
C LYS A 262 -31.89 -35.34 5.21
N LEU A 263 -31.88 -34.80 3.97
CA LEU A 263 -30.80 -35.11 2.97
C LEU A 263 -29.50 -34.41 3.33
N VAL A 264 -29.54 -33.20 3.88
CA VAL A 264 -28.34 -32.45 4.29
C VAL A 264 -27.71 -33.02 5.57
N ARG A 265 -28.50 -33.57 6.48
CA ARG A 265 -28.08 -34.02 7.82
C ARG A 265 -26.88 -34.99 7.82
N PRO A 266 -26.79 -36.03 6.93
CA PRO A 266 -25.64 -36.92 6.88
C PRO A 266 -24.31 -36.18 6.53
N HIS A 267 -24.39 -35.06 5.83
CA HIS A 267 -23.25 -34.30 5.30
C HIS A 267 -22.85 -33.11 6.16
N VAL A 268 -23.41 -32.98 7.38
CA VAL A 268 -23.18 -31.82 8.27
C VAL A 268 -21.68 -31.62 8.55
N GLU A 269 -20.93 -32.68 8.84
CA GLU A 269 -19.49 -32.58 9.14
C GLU A 269 -18.69 -32.15 7.90
N ASP A 270 -19.00 -32.74 6.74
CA ASP A 270 -18.33 -32.43 5.48
C ASP A 270 -18.62 -30.99 5.03
N ILE A 271 -19.87 -30.53 5.22
CA ILE A 271 -20.25 -29.14 4.93
C ILE A 271 -19.54 -28.18 5.90
N ILE A 272 -19.45 -28.49 7.18
CA ILE A 272 -18.69 -27.66 8.14
C ILE A 272 -17.22 -27.61 7.74
N TYR A 273 -16.64 -28.73 7.29
CA TYR A 273 -15.27 -28.77 6.79
C TYR A 273 -15.08 -27.86 5.55
N ALA A 274 -16.04 -27.90 4.61
CA ALA A 274 -16.04 -26.99 3.45
C ALA A 274 -16.10 -25.50 3.89
N TYR A 275 -16.86 -25.14 4.93
CA TYR A 275 -16.88 -23.81 5.49
C TYR A 275 -15.57 -23.43 6.18
N LEU A 276 -14.84 -24.37 6.76
CA LEU A 276 -13.49 -24.12 7.29
C LEU A 276 -12.49 -23.79 6.16
N MET A 277 -12.63 -24.46 5.00
CA MET A 277 -11.86 -24.12 3.80
C MET A 277 -12.22 -22.73 3.29
N LEU A 278 -13.52 -22.37 3.20
CA LEU A 278 -13.94 -21.02 2.84
C LEU A 278 -13.37 -19.95 3.79
N ALA A 279 -13.35 -20.24 5.09
CA ALA A 279 -12.75 -19.36 6.09
C ALA A 279 -11.25 -19.15 5.83
N GLU A 280 -10.52 -20.21 5.47
CA GLU A 280 -9.09 -20.13 5.17
C GLU A 280 -8.84 -19.33 3.88
N VAL A 281 -9.62 -19.59 2.83
CA VAL A 281 -9.52 -18.84 1.57
C VAL A 281 -9.81 -17.35 1.77
N ASP A 282 -10.84 -16.99 2.54
CA ASP A 282 -11.16 -15.58 2.86
C ASP A 282 -10.04 -14.91 3.68
N PHE A 283 -9.45 -15.67 4.61
CA PHE A 283 -8.30 -15.19 5.39
C PHE A 283 -7.05 -15.02 4.53
N ILE A 284 -6.73 -15.96 3.63
CA ILE A 284 -5.61 -15.84 2.69
C ILE A 284 -5.82 -14.64 1.77
N ARG A 285 -7.04 -14.46 1.27
CA ARG A 285 -7.40 -13.28 0.49
C ARG A 285 -7.13 -11.98 1.26
N SER A 286 -7.57 -11.91 2.50
CA SER A 286 -7.35 -10.71 3.33
C SER A 286 -5.86 -10.41 3.54
N ARG A 287 -5.01 -11.44 3.69
CA ARG A 287 -3.54 -11.31 3.75
C ARG A 287 -2.95 -10.81 2.42
N ALA A 288 -3.45 -11.31 1.30
CA ALA A 288 -3.03 -10.89 -0.03
C ALA A 288 -3.39 -9.41 -0.31
N GLU A 289 -4.61 -8.99 0.01
CA GLU A 289 -5.04 -7.59 -0.11
C GLU A 289 -4.22 -6.65 0.78
N PHE A 290 -3.95 -7.07 2.02
CA PHE A 290 -3.10 -6.31 2.92
C PHE A 290 -1.65 -6.23 2.40
N ALA A 291 -1.11 -7.31 1.82
CA ALA A 291 0.21 -7.32 1.21
C ALA A 291 0.27 -6.37 0.01
N ASN A 292 -0.77 -6.33 -0.84
CA ASN A 292 -0.88 -5.40 -1.95
C ASN A 292 -0.97 -3.95 -1.47
N LEU A 293 -1.81 -3.66 -0.46
CA LEU A 293 -1.95 -2.33 0.13
C LEU A 293 -0.62 -1.78 0.65
N THR A 294 0.19 -2.64 1.28
CA THR A 294 1.44 -2.25 1.95
C THR A 294 2.69 -2.49 1.10
N ASN A 295 2.56 -2.92 -0.15
CA ASN A 295 3.66 -3.38 -1.01
C ASN A 295 4.57 -4.37 -0.26
N ALA A 296 3.96 -5.25 0.52
CA ALA A 296 4.67 -6.25 1.29
C ALA A 296 5.11 -7.42 0.40
N ILE A 297 6.22 -8.04 0.79
CA ILE A 297 6.82 -9.19 0.10
C ILE A 297 7.03 -10.34 1.07
N GLU A 298 7.43 -11.48 0.55
CA GLU A 298 7.88 -12.63 1.34
C GLU A 298 9.41 -12.65 1.34
N PRO A 299 10.06 -12.28 2.46
CA PRO A 299 11.51 -12.33 2.58
C PRO A 299 12.00 -13.79 2.74
N GLU A 300 13.31 -13.99 2.57
CA GLU A 300 13.93 -15.26 2.92
C GLU A 300 13.83 -15.53 4.42
N VAL A 301 13.12 -16.59 4.82
CA VAL A 301 12.91 -16.96 6.24
C VAL A 301 13.87 -18.04 6.66
N ASP A 302 14.76 -17.71 7.63
CA ASP A 302 15.72 -18.66 8.21
C ASP A 302 15.17 -19.25 9.53
N LYS A 303 15.45 -20.54 9.76
CA LYS A 303 15.13 -21.21 11.04
C LYS A 303 15.93 -20.67 12.23
N LYS A 304 17.13 -20.12 11.95
CA LYS A 304 18.00 -19.53 12.95
C LYS A 304 17.72 -18.04 13.10
N PRO A 305 17.82 -17.47 14.29
CA PRO A 305 17.71 -16.04 14.46
C PRO A 305 18.69 -15.26 13.56
N VAL A 306 18.19 -14.34 12.80
CA VAL A 306 18.93 -13.36 12.00
C VAL A 306 18.01 -12.19 11.69
N VAL A 307 18.55 -10.99 11.67
CA VAL A 307 17.87 -9.79 11.22
C VAL A 307 18.81 -9.13 10.22
N ASP A 308 18.46 -9.21 8.95
CA ASP A 308 19.20 -8.52 7.87
C ASP A 308 18.15 -7.92 6.94
N TRP A 309 17.63 -6.78 7.37
CA TRP A 309 16.48 -6.14 6.72
C TRP A 309 16.94 -4.92 5.93
N ILE A 310 16.52 -4.86 4.71
CA ILE A 310 16.81 -3.79 3.77
C ILE A 310 15.51 -3.10 3.40
N THR A 311 15.46 -1.78 3.51
CA THR A 311 14.31 -0.91 3.20
C THR A 311 13.00 -1.31 3.90
N ALA A 312 13.10 -1.80 5.14
CA ALA A 312 11.92 -2.17 5.93
C ALA A 312 11.11 -0.92 6.29
N ARG A 313 9.79 -1.01 6.23
CA ARG A 313 8.88 0.11 6.49
C ARG A 313 7.82 -0.28 7.51
N HIS A 314 7.52 0.63 8.42
CA HIS A 314 6.41 0.45 9.35
C HIS A 314 5.09 0.61 8.58
N PRO A 315 4.24 -0.45 8.42
CA PRO A 315 3.10 -0.40 7.51
C PRO A 315 2.09 0.67 7.88
N LEU A 316 1.74 0.83 9.16
CA LEU A 316 0.78 1.84 9.60
C LEU A 316 1.31 3.26 9.42
N LEU A 317 2.59 3.50 9.74
CA LEU A 317 3.23 4.79 9.51
C LEU A 317 3.29 5.13 8.02
N TRP A 318 3.64 4.14 7.19
CA TRP A 318 3.68 4.32 5.75
C TRP A 318 2.31 4.68 5.17
N LEU A 319 1.25 3.98 5.59
CA LEU A 319 -0.13 4.28 5.17
C LEU A 319 -0.58 5.68 5.63
N ALA A 320 -0.22 6.08 6.86
CA ALA A 320 -0.55 7.40 7.39
C ALA A 320 0.17 8.53 6.63
N LEU A 321 1.48 8.36 6.34
CA LEU A 321 2.27 9.35 5.60
C LEU A 321 1.88 9.39 4.12
N LYS A 322 1.54 8.26 3.51
CA LYS A 322 1.05 8.18 2.13
C LYS A 322 -0.22 9.00 1.93
N LYS A 323 -1.12 9.04 2.92
CA LYS A 323 -2.32 9.90 2.89
C LYS A 323 -2.00 11.39 2.92
N GLN A 324 -0.79 11.76 3.37
CA GLN A 324 -0.30 13.15 3.46
C GLN A 324 0.72 13.49 2.37
N ASP A 325 0.91 12.61 1.37
CA ASP A 325 1.95 12.70 0.33
C ASP A 325 3.38 12.91 0.87
N LYS A 326 3.63 12.40 2.09
CA LYS A 326 4.96 12.47 2.72
C LYS A 326 5.74 11.18 2.52
N PRO A 327 7.04 11.25 2.19
CA PRO A 327 7.87 10.06 2.05
C PRO A 327 8.11 9.40 3.41
N THR A 328 8.05 8.08 3.46
CA THR A 328 8.49 7.28 4.61
C THR A 328 9.94 6.92 4.45
N ILE A 329 10.75 7.15 5.47
CA ILE A 329 12.15 6.76 5.50
C ILE A 329 12.23 5.29 5.90
N PRO A 330 12.82 4.42 5.06
CA PRO A 330 12.94 3.01 5.36
C PRO A 330 14.00 2.74 6.42
N LEU A 331 13.87 1.60 7.09
CA LEU A 331 14.82 1.09 8.09
C LEU A 331 15.71 0.01 7.46
N ASP A 332 17.02 0.22 7.52
CA ASP A 332 18.03 -0.81 7.26
C ASP A 332 18.61 -1.25 8.61
N ILE A 333 18.48 -2.53 8.95
CA ILE A 333 18.97 -3.05 10.24
C ILE A 333 19.57 -4.44 10.06
N THR A 334 20.76 -4.64 10.63
CA THR A 334 21.46 -5.94 10.59
C THR A 334 21.88 -6.35 12.00
N LEU A 335 21.37 -7.52 12.42
CA LEU A 335 21.84 -8.25 13.61
C LEU A 335 22.33 -9.63 13.17
N THR A 336 23.51 -10.00 13.62
CA THR A 336 24.15 -11.28 13.33
C THR A 336 24.50 -11.98 14.63
N ARG A 337 24.92 -13.23 14.57
CA ARG A 337 25.37 -13.95 15.77
C ARG A 337 26.54 -13.27 16.49
N ASP A 338 27.41 -12.60 15.72
CA ASP A 338 28.57 -11.87 16.26
C ASP A 338 28.21 -10.50 16.81
N ARG A 339 27.05 -9.95 16.41
CA ARG A 339 26.51 -8.67 16.86
C ARG A 339 24.99 -8.82 17.01
N HIS A 340 24.56 -9.49 18.07
CA HIS A 340 23.19 -9.88 18.30
C HIS A 340 22.38 -8.84 19.08
N ILE A 341 23.03 -7.83 19.69
CA ILE A 341 22.37 -6.70 20.35
C ILE A 341 22.81 -5.39 19.69
N LEU A 342 21.82 -4.55 19.37
CA LEU A 342 22.03 -3.20 18.82
C LEU A 342 21.57 -2.17 19.85
N ILE A 343 22.48 -1.29 20.27
CA ILE A 343 22.19 -0.15 21.14
C ILE A 343 21.98 1.09 20.27
N ILE A 344 20.74 1.59 20.23
CA ILE A 344 20.38 2.77 19.44
C ILE A 344 20.42 4.01 20.33
N SER A 345 21.19 5.01 19.92
CA SER A 345 21.27 6.31 20.56
C SER A 345 20.99 7.46 19.58
N GLY A 346 20.73 8.65 20.09
CA GLY A 346 20.35 9.82 19.29
C GLY A 346 19.30 10.69 19.97
N PRO A 347 18.82 11.73 19.31
CA PRO A 347 17.78 12.63 19.86
C PRO A 347 16.43 11.89 20.03
N ASN A 348 15.59 12.32 20.98
CA ASN A 348 14.28 11.71 21.21
C ASN A 348 13.38 11.80 19.98
N ALA A 349 13.34 12.93 19.31
CA ALA A 349 12.62 13.12 18.06
C ALA A 349 13.25 12.42 16.85
N GLY A 350 14.36 11.69 17.01
CA GLY A 350 15.09 11.01 15.94
C GLY A 350 14.44 9.73 15.43
N GLY A 351 13.36 9.24 16.05
CA GLY A 351 12.62 8.05 15.63
C GLY A 351 13.11 6.73 16.26
N LYS A 352 13.83 6.76 17.41
CA LYS A 352 14.32 5.57 18.12
C LYS A 352 13.20 4.58 18.45
N SER A 353 12.16 5.04 19.12
CA SER A 353 11.02 4.21 19.52
C SER A 353 10.23 3.70 18.31
N VAL A 354 10.16 4.49 17.23
CA VAL A 354 9.54 4.05 15.95
C VAL A 354 10.37 2.93 15.31
N CYS A 355 11.69 3.04 15.29
CA CYS A 355 12.59 1.97 14.83
C CYS A 355 12.34 0.67 15.59
N LEU A 356 12.30 0.76 16.93
CA LEU A 356 12.07 -0.38 17.82
C LEU A 356 10.68 -1.02 17.61
N LYS A 357 9.62 -0.20 17.53
CA LYS A 357 8.26 -0.66 17.19
C LYS A 357 8.20 -1.30 15.80
N THR A 358 8.94 -0.75 14.81
CA THR A 358 9.02 -1.32 13.46
C THR A 358 9.61 -2.73 13.50
N VAL A 359 10.69 -2.93 14.25
CA VAL A 359 11.30 -4.26 14.39
C VAL A 359 10.32 -5.23 15.05
N GLY A 360 9.67 -4.82 16.15
CA GLY A 360 8.70 -5.65 16.86
C GLY A 360 7.50 -6.02 15.99
N LEU A 361 6.92 -5.03 15.33
CA LEU A 361 5.73 -5.24 14.49
C LEU A 361 6.02 -6.15 13.30
N LEU A 362 7.08 -5.88 12.53
CA LEU A 362 7.39 -6.66 11.33
C LEU A 362 7.79 -8.11 11.68
N GLN A 363 8.57 -8.30 12.74
CA GLN A 363 8.94 -9.64 13.21
C GLN A 363 7.69 -10.42 13.66
N TYR A 364 6.79 -9.76 14.41
CA TYR A 364 5.55 -10.38 14.85
C TYR A 364 4.61 -10.69 13.69
N MET A 365 4.45 -9.76 12.73
CA MET A 365 3.67 -9.96 11.52
C MET A 365 4.14 -11.18 10.73
N LEU A 366 5.45 -11.29 10.47
CA LEU A 366 6.01 -12.43 9.75
C LEU A 366 5.72 -13.75 10.46
N GLN A 367 5.90 -13.80 11.79
CA GLN A 367 5.66 -15.01 12.58
C GLN A 367 4.16 -15.28 12.83
N CYS A 368 3.29 -14.37 12.44
CA CYS A 368 1.85 -14.61 12.26
C CYS A 368 1.50 -15.01 10.81
N GLY A 369 2.48 -15.18 9.92
CA GLY A 369 2.28 -15.59 8.53
C GLY A 369 1.87 -14.46 7.58
N LEU A 370 2.13 -13.21 7.96
CA LEU A 370 1.88 -12.03 7.12
C LEU A 370 3.13 -11.66 6.33
N SER A 371 2.96 -11.26 5.07
CA SER A 371 3.99 -10.62 4.27
C SER A 371 4.38 -9.28 4.89
N VAL A 372 5.62 -8.85 4.70
CA VAL A 372 6.18 -7.64 5.34
C VAL A 372 6.75 -6.66 4.31
N PRO A 373 6.58 -5.35 4.52
CA PRO A 373 7.06 -4.32 3.59
C PRO A 373 8.57 -4.09 3.74
N MET A 374 9.36 -4.87 3.03
CA MET A 374 10.83 -4.75 2.97
C MET A 374 11.36 -5.20 1.60
N SER A 375 12.67 -5.13 1.37
CA SER A 375 13.28 -5.60 0.12
C SER A 375 13.31 -7.13 0.06
N GLU A 376 13.16 -7.71 -1.14
CA GLU A 376 13.32 -9.15 -1.40
C GLU A 376 14.68 -9.74 -0.97
N ARG A 377 15.70 -8.88 -0.86
CA ARG A 377 17.04 -9.29 -0.42
C ARG A 377 17.16 -9.42 1.09
N SER A 378 16.11 -9.07 1.83
CA SER A 378 16.09 -9.15 3.28
C SER A 378 16.03 -10.60 3.74
N LYS A 379 16.73 -10.90 4.86
CA LYS A 379 16.68 -12.18 5.55
C LYS A 379 16.08 -12.00 6.93
N VAL A 380 15.13 -12.84 7.26
CA VAL A 380 14.43 -12.78 8.54
C VAL A 380 14.51 -14.12 9.25
N GLY A 381 15.13 -14.13 10.42
CA GLY A 381 15.21 -15.32 11.27
C GLY A 381 13.93 -15.51 12.12
N VAL A 382 13.67 -16.75 12.52
CA VAL A 382 12.57 -17.09 13.40
C VAL A 382 13.02 -17.10 14.85
N PHE A 383 12.37 -16.29 15.68
CA PHE A 383 12.59 -16.23 17.12
C PHE A 383 11.58 -17.12 17.86
N ALA A 384 12.01 -17.76 18.93
CA ALA A 384 11.11 -18.52 19.82
C ALA A 384 10.27 -17.59 20.69
N ASP A 385 10.88 -16.49 21.12
CA ASP A 385 10.27 -15.54 22.04
C ASP A 385 10.55 -14.11 21.59
N ILE A 386 9.54 -13.22 21.77
CA ILE A 386 9.69 -11.78 21.62
C ILE A 386 9.25 -11.12 22.91
N MET A 387 10.11 -10.29 23.49
CA MET A 387 9.84 -9.60 24.73
C MET A 387 10.07 -8.12 24.55
N ILE A 388 9.11 -7.29 24.98
CA ILE A 388 9.21 -5.84 24.82
C ILE A 388 9.05 -5.11 26.14
N ASP A 389 9.76 -4.01 26.26
CA ASP A 389 9.61 -3.00 27.30
C ASP A 389 9.58 -1.64 26.61
N ILE A 390 8.38 -1.20 26.20
CA ILE A 390 8.15 0.01 25.43
C ILE A 390 7.00 0.80 26.07
N GLY A 391 7.20 2.10 26.26
CA GLY A 391 6.22 3.04 26.78
C GLY A 391 6.12 3.05 28.30
N ASP A 392 5.65 4.17 28.83
CA ASP A 392 5.44 4.38 30.26
C ASP A 392 4.21 3.60 30.72
N GLU A 393 4.38 2.63 31.59
CA GLU A 393 3.28 1.95 32.29
C GLU A 393 2.82 2.79 33.48
N GLN A 394 2.31 3.98 33.21
CA GLN A 394 1.56 4.75 34.20
C GLN A 394 0.13 4.23 34.25
N SER A 395 -0.08 3.05 34.81
CA SER A 395 -1.43 2.62 35.17
C SER A 395 -1.73 3.15 36.58
N ILE A 396 -2.80 3.91 36.67
CA ILE A 396 -3.35 4.39 37.97
C ILE A 396 -3.69 3.21 38.91
N GLU A 397 -3.82 2.00 38.36
CA GLU A 397 -4.16 0.77 39.08
C GLU A 397 -2.96 0.08 39.73
N ASN A 398 -1.73 0.37 39.33
CA ASN A 398 -0.51 -0.17 39.90
C ASN A 398 0.32 0.98 40.44
N ASP A 399 0.44 1.13 41.76
CA ASP A 399 1.27 2.11 42.49
C ASP A 399 2.79 1.97 42.22
N LEU A 400 3.19 1.28 41.16
CA LEU A 400 4.58 1.08 40.81
C LEU A 400 5.12 2.31 40.02
N SER A 401 6.19 2.89 40.49
CA SER A 401 6.96 3.90 39.76
C SER A 401 7.41 3.29 38.41
N THR A 402 7.51 4.11 37.37
CA THR A 402 7.98 3.73 36.01
C THR A 402 9.28 2.89 36.07
N TYR A 403 10.21 3.26 36.95
CA TYR A 403 11.45 2.52 37.16
C TYR A 403 11.24 1.09 37.72
N SER A 404 10.32 0.95 38.70
CA SER A 404 9.99 -0.37 39.28
C SER A 404 9.36 -1.31 38.26
N SER A 405 8.52 -0.77 37.38
CA SER A 405 7.91 -1.53 36.27
C SER A 405 8.96 -2.00 35.26
N HIS A 406 9.91 -1.12 34.87
CA HIS A 406 11.04 -1.49 34.04
C HIS A 406 11.90 -2.59 34.67
N LEU A 407 12.23 -2.46 35.98
CA LEU A 407 12.98 -3.48 36.69
C LEU A 407 12.27 -4.84 36.76
N LEU A 408 10.96 -4.84 36.93
CA LEU A 408 10.16 -6.06 36.90
C LEU A 408 10.18 -6.72 35.52
N ASN A 409 10.05 -5.94 34.46
CA ASN A 409 10.17 -6.42 33.08
C ASN A 409 11.58 -6.99 32.84
N MET A 410 12.64 -6.27 33.25
CA MET A 410 14.03 -6.76 33.16
C MET A 410 14.25 -8.06 33.92
N LYS A 411 13.70 -8.18 35.13
CA LYS A 411 13.77 -9.43 35.91
C LYS A 411 13.14 -10.60 35.16
N ASN A 412 11.97 -10.39 34.54
CA ASN A 412 11.29 -11.42 33.77
C ASN A 412 12.06 -11.77 32.49
N MET A 413 12.57 -10.76 31.78
CA MET A 413 13.40 -10.93 30.58
C MET A 413 14.69 -11.69 30.91
N MET A 414 15.41 -11.30 31.97
CA MET A 414 16.61 -12.02 32.42
C MET A 414 16.34 -13.47 32.79
N LYS A 415 15.17 -13.78 33.32
CA LYS A 415 14.80 -15.15 33.70
C LYS A 415 14.59 -16.05 32.49
N GLN A 416 14.02 -15.51 31.41
CA GLN A 416 13.47 -16.28 30.29
C GLN A 416 14.27 -16.14 28.98
N ALA A 417 15.05 -15.04 28.81
CA ALA A 417 15.81 -14.80 27.61
C ALA A 417 16.87 -15.87 27.32
N GLY A 418 16.96 -16.27 26.07
CA GLY A 418 17.94 -17.23 25.52
C GLY A 418 18.39 -16.84 24.12
N ASP A 419 19.14 -17.73 23.47
CA ASP A 419 19.76 -17.53 22.15
C ASP A 419 18.76 -17.40 20.98
N ARG A 420 17.47 -17.64 21.23
CA ARG A 420 16.38 -17.47 20.27
C ARG A 420 15.34 -16.44 20.71
N THR A 421 15.68 -15.58 21.66
CA THR A 421 14.81 -14.54 22.17
C THR A 421 15.19 -13.18 21.58
N LEU A 422 14.18 -12.43 21.09
CA LEU A 422 14.33 -11.04 20.65
C LEU A 422 13.84 -10.10 21.75
N LEU A 423 14.71 -9.23 22.23
CA LEU A 423 14.44 -8.21 23.24
C LEU A 423 14.30 -6.85 22.58
N LEU A 424 13.26 -6.12 22.92
CA LEU A 424 13.00 -4.76 22.42
C LEU A 424 12.77 -3.84 23.61
N ILE A 425 13.75 -3.02 23.95
CA ILE A 425 13.75 -2.21 25.17
C ILE A 425 13.91 -0.73 24.79
N ASP A 426 12.94 0.08 25.18
CA ASP A 426 13.00 1.52 24.97
C ASP A 426 13.50 2.23 26.23
N GLU A 427 14.30 3.29 26.05
CA GLU A 427 14.86 4.13 27.10
C GLU A 427 15.50 3.35 28.26
N PHE A 428 16.34 2.37 27.93
CA PHE A 428 16.90 1.41 28.90
C PHE A 428 17.66 2.09 30.05
N GLY A 429 17.20 1.81 31.27
CA GLY A 429 17.78 2.28 32.53
C GLY A 429 17.23 3.62 33.03
N THR A 430 16.30 4.26 32.34
CA THR A 430 15.69 5.54 32.75
C THR A 430 14.73 5.38 33.94
N GLY A 431 14.31 6.51 34.52
CA GLY A 431 13.35 6.56 35.63
C GLY A 431 13.95 6.58 37.03
N THR A 432 15.28 6.62 37.17
CA THR A 432 16.00 6.77 38.43
C THR A 432 17.23 7.66 38.27
N GLU A 433 18.01 7.82 39.36
CA GLU A 433 19.27 8.56 39.28
C GLU A 433 20.17 8.03 38.14
N PRO A 434 20.70 8.90 37.29
CA PRO A 434 21.41 8.50 36.07
C PRO A 434 22.62 7.55 36.30
N GLN A 435 23.37 7.73 37.36
CA GLN A 435 24.54 6.90 37.65
C GLN A 435 24.12 5.48 38.06
N ILE A 436 23.12 5.35 38.92
CA ILE A 436 22.61 4.07 39.38
C ILE A 436 21.85 3.35 38.26
N GLY A 437 20.99 4.08 37.57
CA GLY A 437 20.23 3.55 36.43
C GLY A 437 21.13 3.03 35.31
N GLY A 438 22.18 3.80 34.97
CA GLY A 438 23.16 3.40 33.97
C GLY A 438 23.99 2.18 34.38
N ALA A 439 24.45 2.09 35.62
CA ALA A 439 25.20 0.94 36.13
C ALA A 439 24.31 -0.33 36.19
N MET A 440 23.06 -0.20 36.59
CA MET A 440 22.09 -1.30 36.62
C MET A 440 21.79 -1.81 35.23
N ALA A 441 21.57 -0.91 34.29
CA ALA A 441 21.32 -1.23 32.88
C ALA A 441 22.52 -1.96 32.24
N GLU A 442 23.74 -1.54 32.52
CA GLU A 442 24.98 -2.21 32.05
C GLU A 442 25.11 -3.63 32.61
N ALA A 443 24.84 -3.80 33.92
CA ALA A 443 24.85 -5.12 34.54
C ALA A 443 23.82 -6.08 33.94
N VAL A 444 22.61 -5.59 33.68
CA VAL A 444 21.51 -6.36 33.03
C VAL A 444 21.87 -6.67 31.57
N LEU A 445 22.43 -5.72 30.85
CA LEU A 445 22.91 -5.91 29.46
C LEU A 445 23.97 -7.03 29.38
N ASN A 446 24.90 -7.04 30.30
CA ASN A 446 25.92 -8.11 30.39
C ASN A 446 25.27 -9.50 30.57
N GLN A 447 24.17 -9.61 31.32
CA GLN A 447 23.46 -10.89 31.45
C GLN A 447 22.76 -11.29 30.12
N PHE A 448 22.21 -10.34 29.34
CA PHE A 448 21.64 -10.63 28.04
C PHE A 448 22.70 -11.10 27.04
N VAL A 449 23.89 -10.46 27.04
CA VAL A 449 25.00 -10.87 26.18
C VAL A 449 25.49 -12.28 26.54
N LYS A 450 25.70 -12.59 27.81
CA LYS A 450 26.08 -13.92 28.25
C LYS A 450 25.10 -15.02 27.85
N ARG A 451 23.84 -14.69 27.75
CA ARG A 451 22.77 -15.62 27.31
C ARG A 451 22.59 -15.66 25.80
N MET A 452 23.38 -14.90 25.05
CA MET A 452 23.28 -14.78 23.58
C MET A 452 21.89 -14.30 23.13
N ALA A 453 21.16 -13.52 23.96
CA ALA A 453 19.86 -12.98 23.59
C ALA A 453 20.03 -11.91 22.52
N TRP A 454 19.12 -11.90 21.54
CA TRP A 454 19.08 -10.88 20.49
C TRP A 454 18.34 -9.66 20.99
N GLY A 455 18.72 -8.46 20.53
CA GLY A 455 17.99 -7.29 21.03
C GLY A 455 18.24 -6.01 20.24
N VAL A 456 17.23 -5.16 20.29
CA VAL A 456 17.32 -3.75 19.89
C VAL A 456 16.94 -2.92 21.12
N ILE A 457 17.86 -2.09 21.57
CA ILE A 457 17.76 -1.38 22.85
C ILE A 457 18.03 0.11 22.58
N THR A 458 17.14 0.99 23.02
CA THR A 458 17.41 2.42 22.96
C THR A 458 17.91 2.93 24.30
N THR A 459 18.81 3.89 24.30
CA THR A 459 19.34 4.48 25.54
C THR A 459 19.87 5.88 25.33
N HIS A 460 19.90 6.65 26.42
CA HIS A 460 20.58 7.93 26.54
C HIS A 460 21.90 7.84 27.30
N TYR A 461 22.18 6.71 27.95
CA TYR A 461 23.33 6.53 28.81
C TYR A 461 24.62 6.28 28.02
N GLN A 462 25.67 7.03 28.37
CA GLN A 462 26.97 6.94 27.71
C GLN A 462 27.73 5.67 28.06
N ASN A 463 27.67 5.21 29.31
CA ASN A 463 28.32 3.98 29.75
C ASN A 463 27.87 2.78 28.88
N LEU A 464 26.61 2.68 28.51
CA LEU A 464 26.11 1.63 27.62
C LEU A 464 26.67 1.74 26.19
N LYS A 465 26.88 2.98 25.69
CA LYS A 465 27.54 3.20 24.38
C LYS A 465 29.01 2.75 24.43
N HIS A 466 29.73 3.11 25.48
CA HIS A 466 31.13 2.65 25.70
C HIS A 466 31.23 1.15 25.92
N TYR A 467 30.27 0.57 26.63
CA TYR A 467 30.16 -0.86 26.83
C TYR A 467 30.06 -1.60 25.49
N ALA A 468 29.21 -1.08 24.57
CA ALA A 468 29.03 -1.63 23.22
C ALA A 468 30.29 -1.53 22.33
N ASP A 469 31.12 -0.51 22.52
CA ASP A 469 32.40 -0.37 21.79
C ASP A 469 33.49 -1.31 22.29
N SER A 470 33.40 -1.74 23.55
CA SER A 470 34.46 -2.53 24.22
C SER A 470 34.13 -4.03 24.34
N HIS A 471 32.92 -4.46 24.01
CA HIS A 471 32.46 -5.84 24.19
C HIS A 471 31.92 -6.44 22.88
N ASP A 472 32.31 -7.67 22.59
CA ASP A 472 31.76 -8.45 21.49
C ASP A 472 30.28 -8.80 21.71
N GLY A 473 29.56 -9.04 20.64
CA GLY A 473 28.13 -9.37 20.69
C GLY A 473 27.21 -8.16 20.61
N ILE A 474 27.73 -6.95 20.77
CA ILE A 474 26.93 -5.71 20.77
C ILE A 474 27.43 -4.77 19.66
N ALA A 475 26.54 -3.99 19.11
CA ALA A 475 26.86 -2.90 18.19
C ALA A 475 26.19 -1.60 18.62
N ASN A 476 26.87 -0.48 18.41
CA ASN A 476 26.27 0.84 18.52
C ASN A 476 25.52 1.20 17.24
N GLY A 477 24.40 1.93 17.37
CA GLY A 477 23.62 2.51 16.29
C GLY A 477 23.26 3.96 16.61
N ALA A 478 23.34 4.82 15.61
CA ALA A 478 23.01 6.24 15.71
C ALA A 478 21.80 6.57 14.87
N MET A 479 20.80 7.25 15.45
CA MET A 479 19.78 7.94 14.67
C MET A 479 20.36 9.25 14.17
N LEU A 480 20.33 9.42 12.83
CA LEU A 480 21.00 10.54 12.20
C LEU A 480 20.18 11.82 12.30
N TYR A 481 20.90 12.94 12.40
CA TYR A 481 20.35 14.27 12.53
C TYR A 481 21.08 15.24 11.60
N ASP A 482 20.32 16.05 10.85
CA ASP A 482 20.88 17.12 10.03
C ASP A 482 21.09 18.37 10.89
N ARG A 483 22.35 18.78 11.06
CA ARG A 483 22.70 19.96 11.85
C ARG A 483 22.43 21.27 11.12
N HIS A 484 22.51 21.28 9.79
CA HIS A 484 22.28 22.51 9.01
C HIS A 484 20.80 22.87 9.00
N GLU A 485 19.95 21.89 8.75
CA GLU A 485 18.50 22.08 8.72
C GLU A 485 17.85 21.84 10.10
N MET A 486 18.66 21.48 11.11
CA MET A 486 18.18 21.22 12.48
C MET A 486 16.99 20.25 12.51
N ARG A 487 17.03 19.19 11.70
CA ARG A 487 15.95 18.19 11.61
C ARG A 487 16.46 16.75 11.69
N PRO A 488 15.67 15.82 12.24
CA PRO A 488 16.00 14.41 12.22
C PRO A 488 15.91 13.85 10.78
N LEU A 489 16.86 12.99 10.43
CA LEU A 489 16.87 12.26 9.16
C LEU A 489 16.09 10.94 9.23
N PHE A 490 15.72 10.48 10.42
CA PHE A 490 15.05 9.21 10.69
C PHE A 490 15.77 7.97 10.10
N GLN A 491 17.07 8.08 9.90
CA GLN A 491 17.89 7.01 9.35
C GLN A 491 18.78 6.44 10.45
N LEU A 492 18.91 5.11 10.48
CA LEU A 492 19.77 4.38 11.39
C LEU A 492 21.15 4.14 10.76
N ALA A 493 22.22 4.50 11.46
CA ALA A 493 23.60 4.17 11.10
C ALA A 493 24.16 3.21 12.12
N ILE A 494 24.50 1.97 11.73
CA ILE A 494 25.05 0.94 12.58
C ILE A 494 26.58 1.05 12.62
N GLY A 495 27.21 0.75 13.80
CA GLY A 495 28.64 0.77 14.01
C GLY A 495 29.17 2.08 14.58
N GLN A 496 28.30 2.94 15.10
CA GLN A 496 28.68 4.23 15.69
C GLN A 496 27.68 4.64 16.76
N PRO A 497 28.10 5.23 17.90
CA PRO A 497 27.20 5.82 18.88
C PRO A 497 26.61 7.13 18.39
N GLY A 498 25.35 7.41 18.70
CA GLY A 498 24.66 8.66 18.39
C GLY A 498 24.84 9.70 19.50
N SER A 499 24.82 10.99 19.12
CA SER A 499 24.71 12.12 20.03
C SER A 499 23.25 12.44 20.34
N SER A 500 22.99 13.04 21.52
CA SER A 500 21.64 13.48 21.90
C SER A 500 21.21 14.78 21.22
N PHE A 501 22.16 15.57 20.69
CA PHE A 501 21.93 16.90 20.08
C PHE A 501 21.16 17.86 20.98
N ALA A 502 21.28 17.70 22.31
CA ALA A 502 20.51 18.47 23.30
C ALA A 502 20.73 19.99 23.17
N ILE A 503 21.97 20.42 22.95
CA ILE A 503 22.35 21.83 22.80
C ILE A 503 21.77 22.40 21.51
N GLU A 504 21.86 21.67 20.40
CA GLU A 504 21.30 22.09 19.11
C GLU A 504 19.77 22.20 19.14
N ILE A 505 19.13 21.27 19.83
CA ILE A 505 17.67 21.28 20.01
C ILE A 505 17.27 22.44 20.92
N ALA A 506 17.97 22.69 22.02
CA ALA A 506 17.71 23.84 22.90
C ALA A 506 17.80 25.16 22.14
N ARG A 507 18.81 25.32 21.27
CA ARG A 507 18.96 26.53 20.42
C ARG A 507 17.78 26.65 19.43
N LYS A 508 17.34 25.55 18.80
CA LYS A 508 16.20 25.53 17.89
C LYS A 508 14.88 25.91 18.60
N THR A 509 14.73 25.46 19.85
CA THR A 509 13.53 25.75 20.68
C THR A 509 13.50 27.23 21.15
N GLY A 510 14.58 27.98 20.94
CA GLY A 510 14.63 29.39 21.27
C GLY A 510 15.12 29.68 22.71
N ILE A 511 15.82 28.72 23.35
CA ILE A 511 16.49 29.01 24.64
C ILE A 511 17.60 30.04 24.42
N PRO A 512 17.69 31.10 25.26
CA PRO A 512 18.70 32.13 25.14
C PRO A 512 20.14 31.54 25.06
N ASP A 513 20.96 32.14 24.18
CA ASP A 513 22.34 31.68 23.98
C ASP A 513 23.21 31.81 25.26
N GLU A 514 22.87 32.71 26.17
CA GLU A 514 23.54 32.85 27.48
C GLU A 514 23.36 31.58 28.34
N VAL A 515 22.13 31.06 28.42
CA VAL A 515 21.79 29.81 29.14
C VAL A 515 22.48 28.60 28.50
N ILE A 516 22.48 28.57 27.17
CA ILE A 516 23.16 27.50 26.42
C ILE A 516 24.66 27.51 26.64
N LYS A 517 25.25 28.70 26.73
CA LYS A 517 26.67 28.91 26.99
C LYS A 517 27.03 28.45 28.41
N GLU A 518 26.26 28.89 29.39
CA GLU A 518 26.44 28.50 30.80
C GLU A 518 26.30 26.97 30.95
N ALA A 519 25.28 26.37 30.40
CA ALA A 519 25.11 24.90 30.37
C ALA A 519 26.29 24.19 29.71
N SER A 520 26.84 24.76 28.63
CA SER A 520 28.01 24.23 27.95
C SER A 520 29.30 24.32 28.78
N GLU A 521 29.43 25.39 29.57
CA GLU A 521 30.54 25.58 30.51
C GLU A 521 30.47 24.58 31.70
N ILE A 522 29.26 24.33 32.22
CA ILE A 522 29.03 23.32 33.28
C ILE A 522 29.38 21.90 32.83
N VAL A 523 29.00 21.51 31.58
CA VAL A 523 29.28 20.21 31.01
C VAL A 523 30.76 20.01 30.67
N GLY A 524 31.49 21.07 30.40
CA GLY A 524 32.91 21.11 30.02
C GLY A 524 33.14 21.16 28.51
N SER A 525 34.04 22.05 28.09
CA SER A 525 34.37 22.30 26.67
C SER A 525 34.93 21.06 25.96
N ASP A 526 35.71 20.25 26.63
CA ASP A 526 36.39 19.09 26.05
C ASP A 526 35.39 17.99 25.69
N TYR A 527 34.34 17.84 26.47
CA TYR A 527 33.26 16.89 26.21
C TYR A 527 32.49 17.26 24.95
N ILE A 528 32.14 18.53 24.81
CA ILE A 528 31.39 19.04 23.65
C ILE A 528 32.24 18.99 22.37
N GLN A 529 33.55 19.29 22.47
CA GLN A 529 34.44 19.21 21.33
C GLN A 529 34.69 17.76 20.89
N SER A 530 34.86 16.83 21.83
CA SER A 530 35.03 15.40 21.54
C SER A 530 33.79 14.82 20.83
N ASP A 531 32.58 15.16 21.30
CA ASP A 531 31.36 14.74 20.67
C ASP A 531 31.20 15.33 19.23
N LYS A 532 31.59 16.57 19.01
CA LYS A 532 31.62 17.22 17.67
C LYS A 532 32.63 16.57 16.73
N TYR A 533 33.86 16.27 17.19
CA TYR A 533 34.90 15.60 16.37
C TYR A 533 34.48 14.21 15.95
N LEU A 534 33.93 13.42 16.87
CA LEU A 534 33.40 12.09 16.54
C LEU A 534 32.31 12.15 15.48
N GLN A 535 31.39 13.13 15.58
CA GLN A 535 30.30 13.30 14.63
C GLN A 535 30.77 13.75 13.23
N ASP A 536 31.80 14.61 13.14
CA ASP A 536 32.36 15.04 11.86
C ASP A 536 33.08 13.89 11.13
N ILE A 537 33.84 13.06 11.85
CA ILE A 537 34.47 11.84 11.32
C ILE A 537 33.42 10.87 10.79
N VAL A 538 32.30 10.71 11.53
CA VAL A 538 31.17 9.87 11.16
C VAL A 538 30.51 10.34 9.86
N ARG A 539 30.30 11.64 9.73
CA ARG A 539 29.71 12.26 8.54
C ARG A 539 30.59 12.04 7.32
N ASP A 540 31.89 12.29 7.45
CA ASP A 540 32.84 12.18 6.35
C ASP A 540 32.99 10.73 5.88
N LYS A 541 33.06 9.78 6.83
CA LYS A 541 33.07 8.34 6.50
C LYS A 541 31.82 7.93 5.72
N ARG A 542 30.65 8.35 6.16
CA ARG A 542 29.38 8.03 5.50
C ARG A 542 29.26 8.68 4.12
N TYR A 543 29.66 9.94 3.98
CA TYR A 543 29.69 10.60 2.68
C TYR A 543 30.53 9.79 1.68
N TRP A 544 31.68 9.30 2.11
CA TRP A 544 32.53 8.47 1.27
C TRP A 544 31.98 7.07 1.04
N GLU A 545 31.32 6.46 2.02
CA GLU A 545 30.66 5.16 1.87
C GLU A 545 29.48 5.24 0.89
N ASN A 546 28.60 6.22 1.03
CA ASN A 546 27.50 6.47 0.11
C ASN A 546 28.01 6.76 -1.31
N LYS A 547 29.07 7.55 -1.43
CA LYS A 547 29.69 7.83 -2.73
C LYS A 547 30.27 6.58 -3.36
N ARG A 548 30.89 5.72 -2.55
CA ARG A 548 31.42 4.42 -3.00
C ARG A 548 30.29 3.47 -3.43
N GLN A 549 29.21 3.40 -2.67
CA GLN A 549 28.04 2.58 -3.03
C GLN A 549 27.39 3.09 -4.32
N ASN A 550 27.17 4.40 -4.44
CA ASN A 550 26.63 5.00 -5.67
C ASN A 550 27.52 4.76 -6.90
N VAL A 551 28.85 4.82 -6.74
CA VAL A 551 29.78 4.50 -7.81
C VAL A 551 29.69 3.01 -8.17
N HIS A 552 29.63 2.13 -7.16
CA HIS A 552 29.51 0.69 -7.39
C HIS A 552 28.18 0.29 -8.04
N GLN A 553 27.10 0.96 -7.64
CA GLN A 553 25.78 0.76 -8.27
C GLN A 553 25.80 1.22 -9.73
N ARG A 554 26.34 2.41 -10.01
CA ARG A 554 26.49 2.91 -11.40
C ARG A 554 27.40 2.01 -12.24
N GLU A 555 28.46 1.44 -11.66
CA GLU A 555 29.31 0.45 -12.34
C GLU A 555 28.51 -0.80 -12.71
N LYS A 556 27.70 -1.34 -11.79
CA LYS A 556 26.83 -2.49 -12.08
C LYS A 556 25.77 -2.19 -13.15
N ASP A 557 25.14 -1.04 -13.07
CA ASP A 557 24.12 -0.63 -14.06
C ASP A 557 24.75 -0.40 -15.45
N LEU A 558 25.97 0.15 -15.50
CA LEU A 558 26.75 0.23 -16.73
C LEU A 558 27.14 -1.15 -17.28
N GLU A 559 27.54 -2.10 -16.42
CA GLU A 559 27.85 -3.48 -16.82
C GLU A 559 26.61 -4.19 -17.40
N LYS A 560 25.43 -4.03 -16.77
CA LYS A 560 24.16 -4.55 -17.31
C LYS A 560 23.79 -3.93 -18.65
N THR A 561 23.93 -2.63 -18.77
CA THR A 561 23.64 -1.91 -20.00
C THR A 561 24.57 -2.34 -21.15
N ILE A 562 25.86 -2.53 -20.86
CA ILE A 562 26.83 -3.03 -21.84
C ILE A 562 26.48 -4.46 -22.27
N ALA A 563 26.14 -5.35 -21.31
CA ALA A 563 25.75 -6.71 -21.63
C ALA A 563 24.49 -6.76 -22.53
N LYS A 564 23.50 -5.90 -22.25
CA LYS A 564 22.30 -5.78 -23.09
C LYS A 564 22.61 -5.30 -24.50
N TYR A 565 23.46 -4.28 -24.65
CA TYR A 565 23.88 -3.83 -25.97
C TYR A 565 24.73 -4.87 -26.72
N GLU A 566 25.58 -5.64 -26.01
CA GLU A 566 26.32 -6.75 -26.64
C GLU A 566 25.38 -7.83 -27.19
N GLU A 567 24.29 -8.11 -26.50
CA GLU A 567 23.26 -9.07 -26.93
C GLU A 567 22.44 -8.55 -28.11
N GLU A 568 22.00 -7.29 -28.07
CA GLU A 568 21.31 -6.62 -29.18
C GLU A 568 22.17 -6.55 -30.45
N ILE A 569 23.47 -6.28 -30.33
CA ILE A 569 24.40 -6.29 -31.45
C ILE A 569 24.55 -7.70 -32.06
N LYS A 570 24.58 -8.75 -31.23
CA LYS A 570 24.64 -10.14 -31.73
C LYS A 570 23.35 -10.50 -32.50
N GLU A 571 22.18 -10.15 -31.94
CA GLU A 571 20.90 -10.38 -32.63
C GLU A 571 20.79 -9.62 -33.96
N LEU A 572 21.21 -8.34 -33.98
CA LEU A 572 21.23 -7.56 -35.21
C LEU A 572 22.20 -8.15 -36.26
N ALA A 573 23.34 -8.64 -35.83
CA ALA A 573 24.30 -9.31 -36.73
C ALA A 573 23.71 -10.61 -37.29
N GLN A 574 23.00 -11.39 -36.50
CA GLN A 574 22.32 -12.61 -36.96
C GLN A 574 21.18 -12.30 -37.93
N LYS A 575 20.32 -11.33 -37.60
CA LYS A 575 19.22 -10.89 -38.47
C LYS A 575 19.72 -10.35 -39.79
N ARG A 576 20.82 -9.57 -39.78
CA ARG A 576 21.46 -9.08 -41.00
C ARG A 576 21.97 -10.22 -41.88
N LYS A 577 22.65 -11.23 -41.29
CA LYS A 577 23.14 -12.41 -41.99
C LYS A 577 22.00 -13.21 -42.63
N GLU A 578 20.90 -13.33 -41.92
CA GLU A 578 19.69 -14.01 -42.41
C GLU A 578 19.04 -13.26 -43.58
N ILE A 579 18.89 -11.94 -43.48
CA ILE A 579 18.32 -11.08 -44.52
C ILE A 579 19.20 -11.13 -45.78
N LEU A 580 20.53 -11.09 -45.64
CA LEU A 580 21.45 -11.20 -46.76
C LEU A 580 21.39 -12.59 -47.44
N ARG A 581 21.22 -13.66 -46.65
CA ARG A 581 21.03 -15.02 -47.16
C ARG A 581 19.72 -15.11 -47.99
N GLN A 582 18.63 -14.60 -47.44
CA GLN A 582 17.33 -14.60 -48.13
C GLN A 582 17.34 -13.77 -49.40
N ALA A 583 17.96 -12.56 -49.37
CA ALA A 583 18.12 -11.74 -50.54
C ALA A 583 18.95 -12.42 -51.63
N LYS A 584 20.02 -13.16 -51.26
CA LYS A 584 20.84 -13.93 -52.20
C LYS A 584 20.06 -15.13 -52.77
N GLU A 585 19.29 -15.83 -51.98
CA GLU A 585 18.41 -16.93 -52.44
C GLU A 585 17.37 -16.42 -53.42
N GLN A 586 16.70 -15.30 -53.11
CA GLN A 586 15.70 -14.66 -54.00
C GLN A 586 16.33 -14.17 -55.31
N ALA A 587 17.53 -13.56 -55.26
CA ALA A 587 18.26 -13.14 -56.46
C ALA A 587 18.65 -14.33 -57.33
N GLN A 588 19.08 -15.46 -56.73
CA GLN A 588 19.38 -16.68 -57.47
C GLN A 588 18.14 -17.32 -58.10
N GLU A 589 16.98 -17.27 -57.42
CA GLU A 589 15.71 -17.78 -57.91
C GLU A 589 15.19 -16.93 -59.09
N LEU A 590 15.23 -15.61 -58.95
CA LEU A 590 14.90 -14.68 -60.07
C LEU A 590 15.80 -14.86 -61.28
N LEU A 591 17.11 -15.09 -61.07
CA LEU A 591 18.06 -15.39 -62.16
C LEU A 591 17.77 -16.72 -62.83
N LYS A 592 17.37 -17.77 -62.08
CA LYS A 592 16.95 -19.08 -62.66
C LYS A 592 15.67 -18.95 -63.44
N GLU A 593 14.70 -18.17 -62.97
CA GLU A 593 13.44 -17.92 -63.65
C GLU A 593 13.65 -17.10 -64.95
N SER A 594 14.49 -16.01 -64.84
CA SER A 594 14.88 -15.24 -65.99
C SER A 594 15.62 -16.08 -67.04
N ASN A 595 16.57 -16.96 -66.63
CA ASN A 595 17.25 -17.87 -67.52
C ASN A 595 16.28 -18.87 -68.20
N ARG A 596 15.28 -19.39 -67.47
CA ARG A 596 14.25 -20.29 -67.99
C ARG A 596 13.43 -19.56 -69.10
N ASN A 597 13.08 -18.30 -68.81
CA ASN A 597 12.33 -17.49 -69.77
C ASN A 597 13.16 -17.15 -70.98
N ILE A 598 14.44 -16.82 -70.82
CA ILE A 598 15.39 -16.57 -71.92
C ILE A 598 15.62 -17.87 -72.71
N GLU A 599 15.80 -19.04 -72.11
CA GLU A 599 15.92 -20.32 -72.79
C GLU A 599 14.66 -20.71 -73.56
N ASN A 600 13.49 -20.44 -73.00
CA ASN A 600 12.24 -20.61 -73.69
C ASN A 600 12.11 -19.64 -74.90
N THR A 601 12.44 -18.39 -74.67
CA THR A 601 12.46 -17.37 -75.81
C THR A 601 13.47 -17.71 -76.86
N ILE A 602 14.67 -18.21 -76.52
CA ILE A 602 15.70 -18.71 -77.47
C ILE A 602 15.21 -19.97 -78.17
N ARG A 603 14.40 -20.81 -77.54
CA ARG A 603 13.77 -21.96 -78.10
C ARG A 603 12.68 -21.58 -79.13
N GLU A 604 11.87 -20.57 -78.83
CA GLU A 604 10.90 -19.94 -79.74
C GLU A 604 11.55 -19.23 -80.89
N ILE A 605 12.68 -18.49 -80.68
CA ILE A 605 13.47 -17.85 -81.72
C ILE A 605 14.18 -18.90 -82.62
N ARG A 606 14.64 -20.04 -82.04
CA ARG A 606 15.21 -21.12 -82.92
C ARG A 606 14.19 -21.82 -83.83
N GLU A 607 12.95 -21.86 -83.39
CA GLU A 607 11.87 -22.35 -84.25
C GLU A 607 11.49 -21.31 -85.32
N CYS A 608 11.90 -20.01 -85.19
CA CYS A 608 11.60 -18.94 -86.15
C CYS A 608 12.81 -18.40 -87.01
N GLN A 609 13.87 -19.18 -87.15
CA GLN A 609 15.08 -18.85 -88.00
C GLN A 609 15.56 -17.36 -87.87
N ALA A 610 16.36 -17.08 -86.81
CA ALA A 610 17.17 -15.81 -86.76
C ALA A 610 18.44 -15.97 -85.96
N GLU A 611 19.53 -15.46 -86.52
CA GLU A 611 20.92 -15.22 -86.16
C GLU A 611 21.52 -15.76 -84.87
N LYS A 612 22.61 -16.54 -85.07
CA LYS A 612 23.39 -17.22 -84.04
C LYS A 612 24.30 -16.32 -83.17
N GLU A 613 24.57 -15.10 -83.60
CA GLU A 613 25.55 -14.24 -82.93
C GLU A 613 24.97 -13.42 -81.79
N GLU A 614 23.77 -12.95 -81.87
CA GLU A 614 23.08 -12.18 -80.84
C GLU A 614 22.75 -13.02 -79.63
N THR A 615 22.37 -14.28 -79.79
CA THR A 615 22.09 -15.21 -78.73
C THR A 615 23.33 -15.64 -77.93
N LYS A 616 24.53 -15.57 -78.53
CA LYS A 616 25.79 -15.87 -77.90
C LYS A 616 26.23 -14.72 -76.98
N ARG A 617 26.03 -13.49 -77.44
CA ARG A 617 26.35 -12.26 -76.69
C ARG A 617 25.47 -12.11 -75.44
N LEU A 618 24.17 -12.32 -75.54
CA LEU A 618 23.26 -12.28 -74.41
C LEU A 618 23.55 -13.38 -73.40
N ARG A 619 24.06 -14.59 -73.78
CA ARG A 619 24.49 -15.62 -72.84
C ARG A 619 25.77 -15.27 -72.08
N GLU A 620 26.71 -14.59 -72.78
CA GLU A 620 27.94 -14.15 -72.15
C GLU A 620 27.70 -13.00 -71.20
N GLU A 621 26.84 -12.04 -71.49
CA GLU A 621 26.41 -10.96 -70.57
C GLU A 621 25.67 -11.52 -69.34
N LEU A 622 24.78 -12.53 -69.47
CA LEU A 622 24.07 -13.16 -68.39
C LEU A 622 25.00 -13.97 -67.48
N ASN A 623 26.00 -14.65 -68.02
CA ASN A 623 27.00 -15.35 -67.27
C ASN A 623 27.89 -14.41 -66.46
N ALA A 624 28.28 -13.25 -67.08
CA ALA A 624 29.02 -12.20 -66.36
C ALA A 624 28.21 -11.63 -65.18
N PHE A 625 26.92 -11.35 -65.41
CA PHE A 625 26.02 -10.90 -64.31
C PHE A 625 25.84 -11.96 -63.21
N LYS A 626 25.84 -13.26 -63.57
CA LYS A 626 25.82 -14.36 -62.56
C LYS A 626 27.10 -14.41 -61.75
N GLU A 627 28.26 -14.16 -62.33
CA GLU A 627 29.54 -14.09 -61.62
C GLU A 627 29.58 -12.85 -60.72
N ASP A 628 29.09 -11.70 -61.16
CA ASP A 628 28.98 -10.49 -60.32
C ASP A 628 28.05 -10.69 -59.09
N VAL A 629 26.92 -11.37 -59.25
CA VAL A 629 26.00 -11.69 -58.12
C VAL A 629 26.63 -12.71 -57.17
N ASN A 630 27.47 -13.62 -57.66
CA ASN A 630 28.18 -14.58 -56.81
C ASN A 630 29.39 -13.92 -56.12
N GLU A 631 29.95 -12.86 -56.67
CA GLU A 631 31.09 -12.08 -56.13
C GLU A 631 30.66 -10.92 -55.21
N ILE A 632 29.31 -10.72 -54.94
CA ILE A 632 28.90 -9.81 -53.85
C ILE A 632 29.33 -10.42 -52.53
N ASP A 633 30.62 -10.28 -52.28
CA ASP A 633 31.27 -10.78 -51.10
C ASP A 633 31.09 -9.74 -49.96
N THR A 634 30.46 -10.19 -48.94
CA THR A 634 30.15 -9.42 -47.71
C THR A 634 31.43 -9.07 -46.91
N LYS A 635 32.63 -9.39 -47.42
CA LYS A 635 33.94 -9.24 -46.73
C LYS A 635 34.25 -7.81 -46.31
N SER A 636 33.90 -6.79 -47.11
CA SER A 636 34.32 -5.40 -46.79
C SER A 636 33.47 -4.79 -45.64
N ALA A 637 32.22 -5.28 -45.40
CA ALA A 637 31.37 -4.82 -44.32
C ALA A 637 31.60 -5.60 -43.03
N ASP A 638 31.99 -6.89 -43.15
CA ASP A 638 32.37 -7.71 -42.01
C ASP A 638 33.71 -7.28 -41.41
N ASP A 639 34.71 -6.89 -42.22
CA ASP A 639 36.00 -6.34 -41.77
C ASP A 639 35.84 -5.06 -40.92
N HIS A 640 34.85 -4.21 -41.23
CA HIS A 640 34.61 -3.00 -40.43
C HIS A 640 33.95 -3.27 -39.09
N ILE A 641 33.09 -4.30 -39.02
CA ILE A 641 32.43 -4.75 -37.80
C ILE A 641 33.40 -5.55 -36.94
N GLU A 642 34.20 -6.44 -37.54
CA GLU A 642 35.28 -7.18 -36.88
C GLU A 642 36.36 -6.26 -36.29
N LYS A 643 36.76 -5.21 -37.00
CA LYS A 643 37.65 -4.16 -36.48
C LYS A 643 37.06 -3.44 -35.26
N LYS A 644 35.79 -3.07 -35.29
CA LYS A 644 35.11 -2.47 -34.12
C LYS A 644 34.96 -3.45 -32.94
N MET A 645 34.57 -4.70 -33.21
CA MET A 645 34.49 -5.77 -32.18
C MET A 645 35.87 -6.05 -31.57
N ARG A 646 36.93 -6.10 -32.36
CA ARG A 646 38.28 -6.28 -31.86
C ARG A 646 38.75 -5.12 -31.01
N GLN A 647 38.42 -3.87 -31.33
CA GLN A 647 38.69 -2.69 -30.51
C GLN A 647 37.92 -2.73 -29.17
N ILE A 648 36.70 -3.24 -29.17
CA ILE A 648 35.89 -3.40 -27.92
C ILE A 648 36.49 -4.51 -27.08
N MET A 649 36.90 -5.66 -27.65
CA MET A 649 37.55 -6.74 -26.92
C MET A 649 38.92 -6.33 -26.35
N GLU A 650 39.78 -5.62 -27.11
CA GLU A 650 41.07 -5.09 -26.63
C GLU A 650 40.85 -4.08 -25.48
N ARG A 651 39.79 -3.26 -25.50
CA ARG A 651 39.44 -2.40 -24.37
C ARG A 651 38.98 -3.21 -23.12
N LYS A 652 38.29 -4.34 -23.32
CA LYS A 652 37.84 -5.24 -22.25
C LYS A 652 39.02 -5.95 -21.62
N GLU A 653 39.94 -6.49 -22.40
CA GLU A 653 41.19 -7.12 -21.91
C GLU A 653 42.12 -6.14 -21.18
N ARG A 654 42.25 -4.90 -21.66
CA ARG A 654 43.04 -3.85 -20.95
C ARG A 654 42.36 -3.47 -19.62
N ARG A 655 41.02 -3.51 -19.53
CA ARG A 655 40.30 -3.30 -18.28
C ARG A 655 40.43 -4.46 -17.30
N GLU A 656 40.41 -5.69 -17.77
CA GLU A 656 40.62 -6.89 -16.93
C GLU A 656 42.06 -6.99 -16.45
N LYS A 657 43.03 -6.67 -17.27
CA LYS A 657 44.44 -6.57 -16.86
C LYS A 657 44.66 -5.52 -15.77
N ARG A 658 44.05 -4.33 -15.92
CA ARG A 658 44.07 -3.30 -14.87
C ARG A 658 43.34 -3.71 -13.60
N LYS A 659 42.25 -4.51 -13.68
CA LYS A 659 41.54 -5.08 -12.50
C LYS A 659 42.43 -6.15 -11.81
N LYS A 660 43.17 -6.97 -12.56
CA LYS A 660 44.14 -7.96 -12.00
C LYS A 660 45.36 -7.29 -11.36
N GLU A 661 45.94 -6.29 -12.00
CA GLU A 661 47.04 -5.51 -11.44
C GLU A 661 46.64 -4.72 -10.18
N LYS A 662 45.41 -4.22 -10.09
CA LYS A 662 44.85 -3.61 -8.87
C LYS A 662 44.59 -4.62 -7.75
N LYS A 663 44.27 -5.89 -8.05
CA LYS A 663 44.09 -6.95 -7.03
C LYS A 663 45.46 -7.47 -6.52
N GLU A 664 46.47 -7.54 -7.35
CA GLU A 664 47.82 -7.97 -6.94
C GLU A 664 48.58 -6.91 -6.12
N ASN A 665 48.28 -5.61 -6.33
CA ASN A 665 48.86 -4.51 -5.56
C ASN A 665 48.14 -4.22 -4.23
N ALA A 666 46.99 -4.87 -3.92
CA ALA A 666 46.28 -4.70 -2.67
C ALA A 666 46.83 -5.54 -1.52
N GLY A 667 47.89 -6.32 -1.74
CA GLY A 667 48.46 -7.26 -0.77
C GLY A 667 49.82 -6.88 -0.15
N LYS A 668 50.33 -5.65 -0.34
CA LYS A 668 51.58 -5.23 0.33
C LYS A 668 51.36 -3.95 1.14
N PRO A 669 51.71 -3.92 2.43
CA PRO A 669 51.67 -2.71 3.23
C PRO A 669 52.78 -1.77 2.81
N THR A 670 52.47 -0.70 2.12
CA THR A 670 53.42 0.36 1.79
C THR A 670 53.35 1.43 2.87
N THR A 671 54.37 1.51 3.66
CA THR A 671 54.71 2.65 4.51
C THR A 671 54.85 3.90 3.64
N ILE A 672 53.92 4.79 3.72
CA ILE A 672 53.99 6.10 3.04
C ILE A 672 54.70 7.07 3.96
N GLY A 673 55.98 7.25 3.69
CA GLY A 673 56.73 8.42 4.15
C GLY A 673 56.21 9.65 3.39
N THR A 674 55.73 10.60 4.14
CA THR A 674 55.30 11.93 3.72
C THR A 674 56.47 12.68 3.05
N LYS A 675 56.45 12.87 1.74
CA LYS A 675 57.17 13.98 1.07
C LYS A 675 56.15 14.77 0.27
N LEU A 676 55.86 15.96 0.79
CA LEU A 676 55.15 17.01 0.04
C LEU A 676 56.00 17.39 -1.20
N PRO A 677 55.39 17.53 -2.37
CA PRO A 677 56.04 18.22 -3.48
C PRO A 677 55.92 19.72 -3.23
N GLN A 678 57.05 20.37 -3.21
CA GLN A 678 57.18 21.83 -3.27
C GLN A 678 56.61 22.35 -4.59
N PRO A 679 55.96 23.51 -4.59
CA PRO A 679 55.41 24.10 -5.82
C PRO A 679 56.56 24.75 -6.63
N THR A 680 56.72 24.31 -7.85
CA THR A 680 57.53 25.08 -8.84
C THR A 680 56.77 26.38 -9.20
N SER A 681 57.40 27.46 -8.86
CA SER A 681 57.05 28.84 -9.15
C SER A 681 57.18 29.14 -10.64
N ALA A 682 56.04 29.57 -11.25
CA ALA A 682 56.05 30.54 -12.33
C ALA A 682 54.78 31.35 -12.20
N SER A 683 54.78 32.41 -11.43
CA SER A 683 53.73 33.37 -11.34
C SER A 683 53.89 34.40 -12.45
N GLU A 684 53.16 34.29 -13.54
CA GLU A 684 52.80 35.48 -14.31
C GLU A 684 51.76 36.24 -13.51
N GLN A 685 52.15 37.44 -13.05
CA GLN A 685 51.30 38.39 -12.38
C GLN A 685 50.29 38.94 -13.43
N GLN A 686 49.08 38.35 -13.45
CA GLN A 686 47.97 38.91 -14.19
C GLN A 686 47.55 40.22 -13.49
N THR A 687 47.71 41.33 -14.17
CA THR A 687 47.21 42.63 -13.75
C THR A 687 45.76 42.76 -14.19
N PHE A 688 44.86 42.94 -13.21
CA PHE A 688 43.41 43.17 -13.45
C PHE A 688 43.12 44.65 -13.55
N SER A 689 42.24 45.03 -14.47
CA SER A 689 41.77 46.41 -14.67
C SER A 689 40.26 46.51 -14.35
N VAL A 690 39.80 47.71 -13.98
CA VAL A 690 38.36 47.97 -13.82
C VAL A 690 37.67 47.81 -15.18
N GLY A 691 36.62 46.98 -15.25
CA GLY A 691 35.89 46.64 -16.47
C GLY A 691 36.27 45.28 -17.05
N ASP A 692 37.30 44.57 -16.49
CA ASP A 692 37.68 43.25 -16.95
C ASP A 692 36.62 42.21 -16.60
N THR A 693 36.39 41.30 -17.55
CA THR A 693 35.50 40.12 -17.35
C THR A 693 36.28 39.01 -16.69
N VAL A 694 35.83 38.62 -15.49
CA VAL A 694 36.54 37.65 -14.62
C VAL A 694 35.60 36.59 -14.10
N ARG A 695 36.16 35.44 -13.77
CA ARG A 695 35.49 34.40 -13.01
C ARG A 695 36.26 34.04 -11.76
N MET A 696 35.59 33.55 -10.74
CA MET A 696 36.26 33.01 -9.56
C MET A 696 36.83 31.61 -9.86
N ARG A 697 38.07 31.33 -9.42
CA ARG A 697 38.69 30.00 -9.54
C ARG A 697 37.79 28.92 -8.95
N GLY A 698 37.41 27.95 -9.79
CA GLY A 698 36.53 26.83 -9.41
C GLY A 698 35.03 27.07 -9.57
N LEU A 699 34.60 28.25 -10.04
CA LEU A 699 33.22 28.57 -10.34
C LEU A 699 33.01 28.90 -11.81
N THR A 700 31.83 28.62 -12.36
CA THR A 700 31.48 28.87 -13.77
C THR A 700 30.89 30.26 -14.01
N THR A 701 30.53 30.99 -12.95
CA THR A 701 29.85 32.28 -13.01
C THR A 701 30.82 33.38 -13.41
N VAL A 702 30.44 34.19 -14.40
CA VAL A 702 31.24 35.28 -14.96
C VAL A 702 30.73 36.61 -14.43
N GLY A 703 31.65 37.48 -14.03
CA GLY A 703 31.35 38.81 -13.52
C GLY A 703 32.28 39.88 -14.08
N THR A 704 31.97 41.15 -13.88
CA THR A 704 32.80 42.33 -14.26
C THR A 704 33.38 42.99 -13.03
N ILE A 705 34.64 43.44 -13.12
CA ILE A 705 35.26 44.20 -12.01
C ILE A 705 34.75 45.62 -12.04
N GLU A 706 34.10 46.06 -10.93
CA GLU A 706 33.59 47.42 -10.77
C GLU A 706 34.60 48.34 -10.11
N SER A 707 35.40 47.83 -9.15
CA SER A 707 36.47 48.62 -8.54
C SER A 707 37.58 47.71 -8.00
N LEU A 708 38.80 48.26 -7.96
CA LEU A 708 40.02 47.61 -7.46
C LEU A 708 40.63 48.47 -6.35
N GLN A 709 40.79 47.89 -5.15
CA GLN A 709 41.44 48.53 -4.01
C GLN A 709 42.58 47.62 -3.50
N GLY A 710 43.79 47.86 -3.93
CA GLY A 710 44.97 47.13 -3.55
C GLY A 710 44.89 45.64 -3.94
N LYS A 711 44.76 44.69 -3.00
CA LYS A 711 44.68 43.25 -3.23
C LYS A 711 43.24 42.69 -3.34
N GLU A 712 42.22 43.57 -3.23
CA GLU A 712 40.78 43.19 -3.27
C GLU A 712 40.10 43.88 -4.48
N ALA A 713 39.26 43.13 -5.16
CA ALA A 713 38.42 43.54 -6.28
C ALA A 713 36.95 43.42 -5.90
N THR A 714 36.15 44.44 -6.20
CA THR A 714 34.70 44.34 -6.16
C THR A 714 34.25 43.89 -7.53
N VAL A 715 33.64 42.72 -7.58
CA VAL A 715 33.18 42.08 -8.84
C VAL A 715 31.66 41.98 -8.79
N VAL A 716 30.99 42.33 -9.88
CA VAL A 716 29.55 42.19 -10.06
C VAL A 716 29.23 40.95 -10.85
N PHE A 717 28.58 40.01 -10.21
CA PHE A 717 28.08 38.79 -10.80
C PHE A 717 26.55 38.87 -10.98
N GLY A 718 26.07 39.26 -12.15
CA GLY A 718 24.64 39.59 -12.35
C GLY A 718 24.25 40.77 -11.47
N ASP A 719 23.28 40.60 -10.57
CA ASP A 719 22.80 41.68 -9.65
C ASP A 719 23.52 41.66 -8.27
N VAL A 720 24.51 40.78 -8.06
CA VAL A 720 25.19 40.64 -6.77
C VAL A 720 26.59 41.22 -6.82
N ARG A 721 26.86 42.21 -5.94
CA ARG A 721 28.19 42.82 -5.72
C ARG A 721 28.96 42.07 -4.66
N THR A 722 30.11 41.54 -4.98
CA THR A 722 30.93 40.77 -4.05
C THR A 722 32.37 41.25 -4.02
N LYS A 723 32.94 41.42 -2.82
CA LYS A 723 34.38 41.72 -2.65
C LYS A 723 35.19 40.43 -2.63
N VAL A 724 36.15 40.30 -3.53
CA VAL A 724 36.95 39.09 -3.73
C VAL A 724 38.43 39.45 -3.83
N LYS A 725 39.31 38.65 -3.25
CA LYS A 725 40.74 38.83 -3.39
C LYS A 725 41.14 38.58 -4.86
N ALA A 726 41.94 39.48 -5.46
CA ALA A 726 42.40 39.40 -6.86
C ALA A 726 43.10 38.05 -7.19
N SER A 727 43.74 37.42 -6.22
CA SER A 727 44.37 36.08 -6.39
C SER A 727 43.36 34.94 -6.61
N ARG A 728 42.09 35.15 -6.43
CA ARG A 728 41.03 34.16 -6.69
C ARG A 728 40.24 34.40 -7.99
N LEU A 729 40.69 35.38 -8.78
CA LEU A 729 40.06 35.74 -10.03
C LEU A 729 40.92 35.23 -11.23
N GLU A 730 40.26 34.91 -12.32
CA GLU A 730 40.86 34.53 -13.60
C GLU A 730 40.17 35.32 -14.71
N HIS A 731 40.93 35.82 -15.70
CA HIS A 731 40.34 36.39 -16.90
C HIS A 731 39.53 35.39 -17.70
N THR A 732 38.39 35.82 -18.25
CA THR A 732 37.56 34.96 -19.10
C THR A 732 37.09 35.76 -20.34
N THR A 733 37.07 35.10 -21.47
CA THR A 733 36.57 35.68 -22.75
C THR A 733 35.05 35.51 -22.92
N LYS A 734 34.37 34.84 -22.01
CA LYS A 734 32.90 34.71 -22.05
C LYS A 734 32.23 36.00 -21.56
N LYS A 735 31.33 36.58 -22.35
CA LYS A 735 30.56 37.74 -21.97
C LYS A 735 29.55 37.36 -20.86
N PRO A 736 29.33 38.24 -19.85
CA PRO A 736 28.28 38.02 -18.87
C PRO A 736 26.91 38.00 -19.59
N GLU A 737 26.09 36.98 -19.32
CA GLU A 737 24.74 36.93 -19.82
C GLU A 737 23.91 38.02 -19.10
N SER A 738 23.27 38.89 -19.89
CA SER A 738 22.32 39.87 -19.35
C SER A 738 21.08 39.13 -18.91
N THR A 739 20.85 39.06 -17.58
CA THR A 739 19.60 38.57 -17.00
C THR A 739 18.48 39.56 -17.28
N GLN A 740 17.59 39.21 -18.21
CA GLN A 740 16.21 39.73 -18.16
C GLN A 740 15.54 39.16 -16.91
N PRO A 741 14.62 39.85 -16.26
CA PRO A 741 13.99 39.41 -15.01
C PRO A 741 13.31 38.07 -15.29
N ALA A 742 13.72 37.04 -14.56
CA ALA A 742 13.14 35.72 -14.61
C ALA A 742 11.70 35.77 -14.10
N THR A 743 10.74 35.80 -15.00
CA THR A 743 9.40 35.35 -14.71
C THR A 743 9.51 33.90 -14.26
N PHE A 744 9.17 33.62 -13.01
CA PHE A 744 9.08 32.28 -12.48
C PHE A 744 8.13 31.47 -13.36
N ALA A 745 8.65 30.58 -14.16
CA ALA A 745 7.87 29.62 -14.91
C ALA A 745 7.36 28.57 -13.91
N ILE A 746 6.16 28.80 -13.41
CA ILE A 746 5.40 27.81 -12.65
C ILE A 746 5.19 26.61 -13.60
N SER A 747 5.55 25.41 -13.14
CA SER A 747 5.43 24.19 -13.94
C SER A 747 3.98 23.97 -14.40
N ARG A 748 3.78 23.35 -15.53
CA ARG A 748 2.44 23.06 -16.09
C ARG A 748 1.56 22.30 -15.08
N GLU A 749 2.15 21.42 -14.27
CA GLU A 749 1.48 20.64 -13.23
C GLU A 749 1.00 21.53 -12.07
N THR A 750 1.82 22.50 -11.62
CA THR A 750 1.44 23.44 -10.58
C THR A 750 0.33 24.39 -11.07
N ARG A 751 0.33 24.78 -12.34
CA ARG A 751 -0.78 25.57 -12.95
C ARG A 751 -2.08 24.76 -13.01
N GLN A 752 -2.03 23.50 -13.40
CA GLN A 752 -3.23 22.65 -13.44
C GLN A 752 -3.80 22.40 -12.05
N THR A 753 -2.96 22.27 -11.03
CA THR A 753 -3.40 22.11 -9.64
C THR A 753 -4.06 23.39 -9.11
N ILE A 754 -3.48 24.56 -9.38
CA ILE A 754 -4.05 25.87 -9.01
C ILE A 754 -5.36 26.12 -9.76
N ASP A 755 -5.45 25.78 -11.04
CA ASP A 755 -6.67 25.97 -11.84
C ASP A 755 -7.78 25.00 -11.42
N SER A 756 -7.46 23.77 -11.00
CA SER A 756 -8.43 22.83 -10.43
C SER A 756 -8.94 23.25 -9.04
N HIS A 757 -8.08 23.84 -8.22
CA HIS A 757 -8.49 24.45 -6.93
C HIS A 757 -9.34 25.70 -7.13
N LYS A 758 -9.06 26.53 -8.16
CA LYS A 758 -9.89 27.68 -8.53
C LYS A 758 -11.30 27.31 -8.97
N LEU A 759 -11.43 26.21 -9.68
CA LEU A 759 -12.74 25.72 -10.18
C LEU A 759 -13.61 25.13 -9.07
N ASN A 760 -13.02 24.62 -7.98
CA ASN A 760 -13.73 23.94 -6.90
C ASN A 760 -13.82 24.75 -5.60
N PHE A 761 -13.23 25.95 -5.54
CA PHE A 761 -13.24 26.77 -4.34
C PHE A 761 -14.61 27.43 -4.13
N HIS A 762 -15.24 27.15 -2.98
CA HIS A 762 -16.49 27.80 -2.58
C HIS A 762 -16.18 29.06 -1.77
N GLN A 763 -16.83 30.17 -2.11
CA GLN A 763 -16.62 31.46 -1.42
C GLN A 763 -17.23 31.52 -0.02
N ASP A 764 -18.04 30.55 0.35
CA ASP A 764 -18.77 30.50 1.62
C ASP A 764 -18.30 29.29 2.44
N LEU A 765 -17.93 29.51 3.70
CA LEU A 765 -17.66 28.49 4.69
C LEU A 765 -18.73 28.52 5.79
N ASP A 766 -19.39 27.38 6.03
CA ASP A 766 -20.38 27.24 7.10
C ASP A 766 -19.79 26.51 8.32
N VAL A 767 -19.62 27.24 9.41
CA VAL A 767 -19.10 26.74 10.70
C VAL A 767 -20.16 26.71 11.81
N ARG A 768 -21.42 26.81 11.45
CA ARG A 768 -22.51 26.77 12.42
C ARG A 768 -22.63 25.38 13.05
N GLY A 769 -22.75 25.33 14.37
CA GLY A 769 -22.82 24.11 15.15
C GLY A 769 -21.48 23.42 15.46
N MET A 770 -20.37 23.92 14.94
CA MET A 770 -19.02 23.44 15.28
C MET A 770 -18.57 23.95 16.65
N ARG A 771 -17.70 23.21 17.34
CA ARG A 771 -17.03 23.67 18.55
C ARG A 771 -16.01 24.75 18.20
N GLY A 772 -15.66 25.61 19.16
CA GLY A 772 -14.80 26.77 18.94
C GLY A 772 -13.47 26.41 18.26
N ASP A 773 -12.81 25.37 18.73
CA ASP A 773 -11.51 24.93 18.20
C ASP A 773 -11.63 24.31 16.79
N GLU A 774 -12.70 23.55 16.55
CA GLU A 774 -12.99 22.95 15.23
C GLU A 774 -13.32 24.03 14.19
N ALA A 775 -14.12 25.02 14.60
CA ALA A 775 -14.48 26.14 13.75
C ALA A 775 -13.26 27.01 13.40
N LEU A 776 -12.36 27.23 14.37
CA LEU A 776 -11.14 28.01 14.15
C LEU A 776 -10.20 27.30 13.17
N ASN A 777 -9.99 26.01 13.30
CA ASN A 777 -9.19 25.19 12.38
C ASN A 777 -9.78 25.17 10.95
N ALA A 778 -11.10 25.02 10.82
CA ALA A 778 -11.77 25.07 9.52
C ALA A 778 -11.61 26.46 8.86
N VAL A 779 -11.69 27.54 9.64
CA VAL A 779 -11.48 28.90 9.14
C VAL A 779 -10.03 29.13 8.74
N GLN A 780 -9.04 28.61 9.48
CA GLN A 780 -7.62 28.71 9.13
C GLN A 780 -7.34 28.10 7.76
N HIS A 781 -7.73 26.86 7.55
CA HIS A 781 -7.56 26.18 6.24
C HIS A 781 -8.27 26.91 5.11
N PHE A 782 -9.50 27.38 5.36
CA PHE A 782 -10.27 28.09 4.35
C PHE A 782 -9.65 29.43 3.95
N ILE A 783 -9.09 30.17 4.89
CA ILE A 783 -8.41 31.46 4.63
C ILE A 783 -7.08 31.20 3.89
N ASP A 784 -6.32 30.18 4.25
CA ASP A 784 -5.08 29.81 3.57
C ASP A 784 -5.37 29.41 2.11
N ASP A 785 -6.41 28.62 1.87
CA ASP A 785 -6.86 28.25 0.52
C ASP A 785 -7.35 29.46 -0.28
N ALA A 786 -8.09 30.39 0.35
CA ALA A 786 -8.55 31.61 -0.29
C ALA A 786 -7.39 32.52 -0.74
N ILE A 787 -6.37 32.67 0.09
CA ILE A 787 -5.15 33.41 -0.24
C ILE A 787 -4.38 32.72 -1.37
N LEU A 788 -4.23 31.40 -1.33
CA LEU A 788 -3.51 30.62 -2.34
C LEU A 788 -4.19 30.67 -3.72
N VAL A 789 -5.52 30.68 -3.73
CA VAL A 789 -6.36 30.80 -4.94
C VAL A 789 -6.44 32.25 -5.44
N GLY A 790 -6.08 33.23 -4.57
CA GLY A 790 -6.14 34.65 -4.88
C GLY A 790 -7.56 35.20 -4.93
N MET A 791 -8.42 34.75 -4.02
CA MET A 791 -9.81 35.25 -3.93
C MET A 791 -9.84 36.61 -3.29
N PRO A 792 -10.52 37.61 -3.85
CA PRO A 792 -10.57 38.97 -3.30
C PRO A 792 -11.49 39.10 -2.08
N ARG A 793 -12.44 38.15 -1.93
CA ARG A 793 -13.44 38.15 -0.86
C ARG A 793 -14.02 36.80 -0.58
N VAL A 794 -14.21 36.44 0.71
CA VAL A 794 -14.89 35.23 1.18
C VAL A 794 -15.85 35.51 2.32
N ARG A 795 -16.78 34.58 2.60
CA ARG A 795 -17.79 34.69 3.65
C ARG A 795 -17.72 33.51 4.61
N ILE A 796 -17.84 33.79 5.91
CA ILE A 796 -17.82 32.77 6.97
C ILE A 796 -19.14 32.84 7.72
N LEU A 797 -19.94 31.79 7.66
CA LEU A 797 -21.23 31.69 8.30
C LEU A 797 -21.07 31.03 9.68
N HIS A 798 -21.14 31.82 10.76
CA HIS A 798 -20.99 31.34 12.14
C HIS A 798 -22.28 31.44 12.97
N GLY A 799 -23.34 32.02 12.39
CA GLY A 799 -24.60 32.20 13.07
C GLY A 799 -24.62 33.39 14.08
N LYS A 800 -25.81 33.72 14.55
CA LYS A 800 -25.98 34.86 15.51
C LYS A 800 -25.77 34.45 16.95
N GLY A 801 -25.93 33.22 17.39
CA GLY A 801 -25.75 32.66 18.73
C GLY A 801 -25.31 33.61 19.84
N ASN A 802 -24.50 33.16 20.79
CA ASN A 802 -23.94 33.98 21.86
C ASN A 802 -22.74 34.86 21.40
N GLY A 803 -22.43 34.88 20.11
CA GLY A 803 -21.36 35.68 19.54
C GLY A 803 -19.93 35.20 19.79
N ILE A 804 -19.74 34.05 20.47
CA ILE A 804 -18.43 33.52 20.82
C ILE A 804 -17.62 33.14 19.56
N LEU A 805 -18.23 32.42 18.63
CA LEU A 805 -17.57 32.03 17.37
C LEU A 805 -17.19 33.24 16.54
N ARG A 806 -18.08 34.23 16.45
CA ARG A 806 -17.81 35.51 15.74
C ARG A 806 -16.59 36.22 16.34
N GLN A 807 -16.48 36.25 17.67
CA GLN A 807 -15.37 36.92 18.36
C GLN A 807 -14.05 36.17 18.12
N LEU A 808 -14.02 34.85 18.27
CA LEU A 808 -12.85 34.00 18.02
C LEU A 808 -12.36 34.11 16.57
N ILE A 809 -13.27 34.04 15.61
CA ILE A 809 -12.95 34.12 14.17
C ILE A 809 -12.37 35.49 13.85
N ARG A 810 -12.95 36.57 14.36
CA ARG A 810 -12.43 37.94 14.14
C ARG A 810 -11.08 38.18 14.78
N GLN A 811 -10.86 37.64 15.98
CA GLN A 811 -9.56 37.72 16.63
C GLN A 811 -8.47 37.05 15.84
N TYR A 812 -8.76 35.87 15.28
CA TYR A 812 -7.85 35.16 14.38
C TYR A 812 -7.60 35.94 13.09
N LEU A 813 -8.64 36.40 12.40
CA LEU A 813 -8.53 37.13 11.13
C LEU A 813 -7.70 38.43 11.25
N GLN A 814 -7.71 39.10 12.41
CA GLN A 814 -6.86 40.25 12.69
C GLN A 814 -5.36 39.91 12.77
N SER A 815 -5.03 38.64 13.03
CA SER A 815 -3.63 38.19 13.07
C SER A 815 -3.09 37.76 11.70
N VAL A 816 -3.94 37.67 10.67
CA VAL A 816 -3.55 37.21 9.33
C VAL A 816 -3.09 38.41 8.48
N PRO A 817 -1.82 38.45 8.04
CA PRO A 817 -1.24 39.60 7.38
C PRO A 817 -1.86 39.99 6.03
N ASN A 818 -2.54 39.06 5.37
CA ASN A 818 -3.14 39.24 4.03
C ASN A 818 -4.63 39.66 4.10
N VAL A 819 -5.24 39.77 5.28
CA VAL A 819 -6.62 40.21 5.46
C VAL A 819 -6.66 41.74 5.60
N THR A 820 -7.31 42.40 4.64
CA THR A 820 -7.42 43.88 4.64
C THR A 820 -8.59 44.40 5.46
N ALA A 821 -9.73 43.68 5.48
CA ALA A 821 -10.89 44.07 6.28
C ALA A 821 -11.78 42.88 6.64
N CYS A 822 -12.38 42.94 7.85
CA CYS A 822 -13.40 42.01 8.35
C CYS A 822 -14.66 42.78 8.73
N LYS A 823 -15.79 42.51 8.08
CA LYS A 823 -17.06 43.19 8.27
C LYS A 823 -18.21 42.22 8.46
N ASP A 824 -19.31 42.69 9.11
CA ASP A 824 -20.55 41.94 9.08
C ASP A 824 -21.20 42.02 7.68
N GLU A 825 -21.88 40.96 7.26
CA GLU A 825 -22.65 41.00 6.05
C GLU A 825 -23.85 41.93 6.16
N HIS A 826 -24.38 42.37 5.02
CA HIS A 826 -25.57 43.25 5.01
C HIS A 826 -26.76 42.57 5.71
N VAL A 827 -27.59 43.34 6.43
CA VAL A 827 -28.70 42.84 7.26
C VAL A 827 -29.67 41.95 6.46
N GLN A 828 -29.84 42.23 5.18
CA GLN A 828 -30.71 41.44 4.27
C GLN A 828 -30.13 40.09 3.89
N PHE A 829 -28.81 39.88 4.03
CA PHE A 829 -28.09 38.65 3.63
C PHE A 829 -27.53 37.85 4.81
N GLY A 830 -27.93 38.14 6.04
CA GLY A 830 -27.56 37.41 7.25
C GLY A 830 -27.01 38.26 8.38
N GLY A 831 -26.58 39.47 8.10
CA GLY A 831 -26.12 40.46 9.09
C GLY A 831 -24.98 39.95 9.98
N ALA A 832 -25.08 40.17 11.29
CA ALA A 832 -24.07 39.81 12.30
C ALA A 832 -23.85 38.27 12.45
N GLY A 833 -24.54 37.42 11.69
CA GLY A 833 -24.34 35.97 11.66
C GLY A 833 -23.30 35.48 10.61
N ILE A 834 -22.79 36.41 9.78
CA ILE A 834 -21.82 36.14 8.72
C ILE A 834 -20.71 37.18 8.79
N THR A 835 -19.47 36.74 8.77
CA THR A 835 -18.30 37.62 8.66
C THR A 835 -17.78 37.55 7.21
N VAL A 836 -17.70 38.73 6.58
CA VAL A 836 -17.12 38.94 5.26
C VAL A 836 -15.64 39.33 5.46
N VAL A 837 -14.77 38.63 4.73
CA VAL A 837 -13.31 38.86 4.78
C VAL A 837 -12.86 39.38 3.42
N ASP A 838 -12.24 40.54 3.38
CA ASP A 838 -11.60 41.13 2.20
C ASP A 838 -10.08 40.92 2.29
N PHE A 839 -9.44 40.46 1.23
CA PHE A 839 -7.99 40.18 1.14
C PHE A 839 -7.25 41.28 0.38
#